data_e18849599cb38c141935d278f71573de
#
_entry.id   e18849599cb38c141935d278f71573de
#
_cell.length_a   1.000
_cell.length_b   1.000
_cell.length_c   1.000
_cell.angle_alpha   90.00
_cell.angle_beta   90.00
_cell.angle_gamma   90.00
#
_symmetry.space_group_name_H-M   'P 1'
#
loop_
_entity.id
_entity.type
_entity.pdbx_description
1 polymer ?
#
loop_
_entity_poly.entity_id
_entity_poly.type
_entity_poly.pdbx_seq_one_letter_code
_entity_poly.pdbx_strand_id
1 'polypeptide(L)'
;MQRDTFAVTVNGKLPGNLARKMTSYEIGDDFAKAAKYIDLDKASVEVTIDGKDSTDRFDIHKEGTKVWASAKKSLLDTTYNTAADRAVRMTVEGAYLKGVLKAGEKVTMTNGGWEKWNDQEIPSNEPPVKEWSPNPDKSWIRLENGKWEAVIDPSESNKTGADTMKFLDGDQVGSVVNGTIANDLAKVNDITLTDDYANADYLFDLTGDRSRIRVYEADAATDAKSSVADIINTGRDVTDRFDITVNGTKVTAKAHADYLAEQVGLKNPKQITLFLPGTVDFADGKGAAQVRKDFNKAAGDELTFCENPDGSKLANSGSEKVNDETQPTNEPYICGYVPPVKKKVIAEGSQGGANQDANDKVVYPGQRVEYRLTTKPQLPADLAYDVVHVRDTDTYDQYLIPDKQTLEITDLATGTPLVTADPPMGVEGDYTAAWDDESHELTIAYSDKYVQEHWTKGSHPQVQVRFEGTVSEDAPTTVKVGNQWALTLNGSVTPSNIVENNPPKHDPSKKDTQSSAQGDPTVTIDGKTMLLGDTGNYTVTLDLKQKDNAYRVWRAGITDDYDEQYVSILPSDIEVLDQSGEDVTGRFNVQVRDGVAYVYAKTVDTFVPKTGRTIPGDPQPEDLAAYASASGHDPLNEPAIDQTLLGQEYQVVMPYKVVKVTDGYTVRNKAVQVTNDTKAETNE
;
A
#
# COMPACT_ATOMS: atom_id res chain seq x y z
N MET A 1 11.37 -43.65 7.19
CA MET A 1 10.49 -42.47 7.13
C MET A 1 9.11 -42.86 7.63
N GLN A 2 8.40 -41.94 8.21
CA GLN A 2 6.98 -42.06 8.51
C GLN A 2 6.21 -42.41 7.22
N ARG A 3 5.17 -43.29 7.33
CA ARG A 3 4.38 -43.82 6.21
C ARG A 3 5.09 -44.68 5.17
N ASP A 4 6.35 -45.00 5.39
CA ASP A 4 7.04 -45.98 4.55
C ASP A 4 6.60 -47.44 4.88
N THR A 5 6.81 -48.33 3.93
CA THR A 5 6.66 -49.78 4.15
C THR A 5 8.02 -50.45 4.28
N PHE A 6 8.08 -51.49 5.04
CA PHE A 6 9.29 -52.28 5.22
C PHE A 6 8.96 -53.79 5.35
N ALA A 7 9.97 -54.62 5.27
CA ALA A 7 9.85 -56.07 5.49
C ALA A 7 10.63 -56.47 6.74
N VAL A 8 10.08 -57.36 7.50
CA VAL A 8 10.73 -58.02 8.65
C VAL A 8 10.89 -59.49 8.38
N THR A 9 12.07 -60.02 8.68
CA THR A 9 12.39 -61.40 8.42
C THR A 9 12.79 -62.12 9.72
N VAL A 10 12.14 -63.21 10.01
CA VAL A 10 12.53 -64.16 11.08
C VAL A 10 13.13 -65.37 10.44
N ASN A 11 14.34 -65.75 10.83
CA ASN A 11 15.03 -66.88 10.36
C ASN A 11 15.00 -67.99 11.42
N GLY A 12 14.60 -69.18 11.04
CA GLY A 12 14.52 -70.32 11.87
C GLY A 12 14.98 -71.56 11.15
N LYS A 13 14.75 -72.74 11.72
CA LYS A 13 15.09 -74.02 11.11
C LYS A 13 14.14 -75.12 11.51
N LEU A 14 13.90 -76.03 10.60
CA LEU A 14 13.31 -77.33 10.86
C LEU A 14 14.47 -78.32 11.04
N PRO A 15 14.71 -78.78 12.24
CA PRO A 15 15.79 -79.72 12.49
C PRO A 15 15.56 -81.04 11.80
N GLY A 16 16.64 -81.61 11.24
CA GLY A 16 16.63 -82.99 10.65
C GLY A 16 17.03 -84.04 11.63
N ASN A 17 16.98 -85.31 11.20
CA ASN A 17 17.41 -86.44 11.93
C ASN A 17 16.83 -86.58 13.36
N LEU A 18 15.56 -86.28 13.49
CA LEU A 18 14.86 -86.21 14.76
C LEU A 18 14.70 -87.58 15.38
N ALA A 19 14.99 -87.67 16.67
CA ALA A 19 14.77 -88.93 17.44
C ALA A 19 13.29 -89.23 17.67
N ARG A 20 12.43 -88.18 17.60
CA ARG A 20 10.97 -88.34 17.70
C ARG A 20 10.29 -87.32 16.73
N LYS A 21 9.07 -87.65 16.37
CA LYS A 21 8.27 -86.79 15.49
C LYS A 21 7.99 -85.45 16.15
N MET A 22 8.15 -84.38 15.39
CA MET A 22 7.72 -83.02 15.79
C MET A 22 6.19 -82.92 15.74
N THR A 23 5.59 -82.42 16.76
CA THR A 23 4.11 -82.21 16.87
C THR A 23 3.62 -80.87 16.50
N SER A 24 4.46 -79.86 16.66
CA SER A 24 4.18 -78.50 16.24
C SER A 24 5.45 -77.75 15.87
N TYR A 25 5.35 -76.81 14.94
CA TYR A 25 6.36 -75.82 14.57
C TYR A 25 5.68 -74.52 14.26
N GLU A 26 6.16 -73.48 14.88
CA GLU A 26 5.71 -72.10 14.61
C GLU A 26 6.92 -71.19 14.45
N ILE A 27 6.79 -70.25 13.55
CA ILE A 27 7.72 -69.12 13.40
C ILE A 27 6.90 -67.87 13.32
N GLY A 28 7.27 -66.86 14.11
CA GLY A 28 6.43 -65.63 14.25
C GLY A 28 7.21 -64.40 14.61
N ASP A 29 6.49 -63.30 14.60
CA ASP A 29 6.98 -61.96 14.95
C ASP A 29 5.93 -61.23 15.79
N ASP A 30 6.37 -60.51 16.85
CA ASP A 30 5.52 -59.74 17.73
C ASP A 30 5.90 -58.26 17.71
N PHE A 31 5.04 -57.45 17.13
CA PHE A 31 5.18 -55.99 16.99
C PHE A 31 4.66 -55.23 18.22
N ALA A 32 4.42 -55.85 19.37
CA ALA A 32 3.82 -55.22 20.53
C ALA A 32 4.56 -53.94 20.98
N LYS A 33 5.92 -53.99 20.95
CA LYS A 33 6.74 -52.80 21.28
C LYS A 33 6.64 -51.66 20.29
N ALA A 34 6.22 -51.98 19.05
CA ALA A 34 6.07 -51.02 17.95
C ALA A 34 4.61 -50.74 17.59
N ALA A 35 3.63 -51.25 18.30
CA ALA A 35 2.21 -51.23 17.97
C ALA A 35 1.63 -49.83 17.75
N LYS A 36 2.16 -48.80 18.46
CA LYS A 36 1.77 -47.42 18.27
C LYS A 36 2.11 -46.91 16.87
N TYR A 37 3.20 -47.38 16.28
CA TYR A 37 3.79 -46.81 15.08
C TYR A 37 3.57 -47.67 13.82
N ILE A 38 3.21 -48.97 13.96
CA ILE A 38 3.13 -49.93 12.85
C ILE A 38 1.68 -50.33 12.62
N ASP A 39 1.30 -50.45 11.33
CA ASP A 39 0.08 -51.01 10.84
C ASP A 39 0.43 -52.26 10.00
N LEU A 40 -0.19 -53.42 10.37
CA LEU A 40 0.02 -54.70 9.72
C LEU A 40 -1.14 -55.11 8.82
N ASP A 41 -2.20 -54.31 8.69
CA ASP A 41 -3.41 -54.69 7.96
C ASP A 41 -3.13 -55.06 6.49
N LYS A 42 -2.19 -54.37 5.88
CA LYS A 42 -1.76 -54.58 4.48
C LYS A 42 -0.56 -55.54 4.32
N ALA A 43 0.00 -55.99 5.43
CA ALA A 43 1.18 -56.84 5.37
C ALA A 43 0.82 -58.23 4.82
N SER A 44 1.70 -58.78 3.98
CA SER A 44 1.65 -60.16 3.53
C SER A 44 2.72 -61.00 4.23
N VAL A 45 2.52 -62.29 4.27
CA VAL A 45 3.48 -63.23 4.88
C VAL A 45 3.90 -64.25 3.86
N GLU A 46 5.22 -64.38 3.67
CA GLU A 46 5.84 -65.41 2.87
C GLU A 46 6.66 -66.34 3.80
N VAL A 47 6.56 -67.59 3.60
CA VAL A 47 7.43 -68.61 4.29
C VAL A 47 8.21 -69.40 3.28
N THR A 48 9.53 -69.34 3.38
CA THR A 48 10.40 -70.21 2.52
C THR A 48 11.06 -71.27 3.34
N ILE A 49 11.26 -72.44 2.71
CA ILE A 49 12.10 -73.56 3.23
C ILE A 49 13.24 -73.82 2.23
N ASP A 50 14.48 -73.69 2.70
CA ASP A 50 15.69 -73.77 1.87
C ASP A 50 15.66 -72.85 0.66
N GLY A 51 15.10 -71.60 0.85
CA GLY A 51 14.96 -70.58 -0.17
C GLY A 51 13.84 -70.81 -1.19
N LYS A 52 13.00 -71.82 -1.01
CA LYS A 52 11.83 -72.07 -1.87
C LYS A 52 10.56 -71.72 -1.16
N ASP A 53 9.69 -70.96 -1.86
CA ASP A 53 8.36 -70.66 -1.33
C ASP A 53 7.65 -71.93 -0.90
N SER A 54 7.20 -71.89 0.32
CA SER A 54 6.54 -73.01 1.00
C SER A 54 5.37 -72.48 1.86
N THR A 55 4.89 -71.29 1.59
CA THR A 55 3.83 -70.61 2.33
C THR A 55 2.55 -71.45 2.40
N ASP A 56 2.26 -72.22 1.33
CA ASP A 56 1.11 -73.15 1.24
C ASP A 56 1.18 -74.30 2.26
N ARG A 57 2.34 -74.57 2.81
CA ARG A 57 2.59 -75.63 3.82
C ARG A 57 2.41 -75.15 5.26
N PHE A 58 2.05 -73.88 5.43
CA PHE A 58 1.78 -73.26 6.71
C PHE A 58 0.37 -72.65 6.77
N ASP A 59 -0.20 -72.55 7.97
CA ASP A 59 -1.35 -71.77 8.28
C ASP A 59 -0.85 -70.46 8.81
N ILE A 60 -1.21 -69.32 8.13
CA ILE A 60 -0.78 -67.99 8.47
C ILE A 60 -1.80 -67.40 9.41
N HIS A 61 -1.33 -66.81 10.52
CA HIS A 61 -2.13 -66.21 11.55
C HIS A 61 -1.72 -64.73 11.74
N LYS A 62 -2.70 -63.84 11.93
CA LYS A 62 -2.53 -62.45 12.33
C LYS A 62 -3.51 -62.17 13.46
N GLU A 63 -3.00 -61.80 14.63
CA GLU A 63 -3.84 -61.51 15.80
C GLU A 63 -3.21 -60.34 16.60
N GLY A 64 -3.88 -59.19 16.62
CA GLY A 64 -3.36 -57.98 17.25
C GLY A 64 -2.00 -57.57 16.69
N THR A 65 -0.95 -57.67 17.52
CA THR A 65 0.43 -57.32 17.11
C THR A 65 1.26 -58.50 16.65
N LYS A 66 0.70 -59.71 16.69
CA LYS A 66 1.42 -60.95 16.34
C LYS A 66 1.08 -61.42 14.95
N VAL A 67 2.10 -61.83 14.24
CA VAL A 67 2.02 -62.48 12.93
C VAL A 67 2.85 -63.73 12.98
N TRP A 68 2.24 -64.93 12.70
CA TRP A 68 2.99 -66.16 12.74
C TRP A 68 2.48 -67.21 11.73
N ALA A 69 3.32 -68.17 11.43
CA ALA A 69 3.06 -69.28 10.55
C ALA A 69 3.18 -70.57 11.33
N SER A 70 2.11 -71.33 11.36
CA SER A 70 2.06 -72.68 11.96
C SER A 70 2.18 -73.79 10.89
N ALA A 71 3.11 -74.66 11.06
CA ALA A 71 3.32 -75.72 10.10
C ALA A 71 2.14 -76.72 10.03
N LYS A 72 1.65 -76.98 8.84
CA LYS A 72 0.62 -78.01 8.58
C LYS A 72 1.11 -79.40 8.90
N LYS A 73 0.19 -80.24 9.31
CA LYS A 73 0.51 -81.65 9.65
C LYS A 73 1.28 -82.38 8.54
N SER A 74 0.97 -82.10 7.27
CA SER A 74 1.67 -82.70 6.13
C SER A 74 3.16 -82.36 6.08
N LEU A 75 3.53 -81.10 6.51
CA LEU A 75 4.94 -80.72 6.61
C LEU A 75 5.63 -81.38 7.77
N LEU A 76 5.00 -81.41 8.94
CA LEU A 76 5.53 -82.09 10.14
C LEU A 76 5.77 -83.63 9.94
N ASP A 77 4.86 -84.26 9.25
CA ASP A 77 4.98 -85.72 8.92
C ASP A 77 6.17 -86.05 8.01
N THR A 78 6.53 -85.12 7.09
CA THR A 78 7.68 -85.27 6.20
C THR A 78 9.01 -84.83 6.83
N THR A 79 9.01 -83.88 7.76
CA THR A 79 10.20 -83.41 8.45
C THR A 79 10.90 -84.46 9.27
N TYR A 80 10.18 -85.38 9.87
CA TYR A 80 10.74 -86.44 10.63
C TYR A 80 11.74 -87.31 9.83
N ASN A 81 11.56 -87.47 8.55
CA ASN A 81 12.38 -88.35 7.68
C ASN A 81 13.50 -87.57 6.97
N THR A 82 13.75 -86.31 7.24
CA THR A 82 14.85 -85.54 6.64
C THR A 82 16.16 -85.83 7.36
N ALA A 83 17.27 -85.98 6.60
CA ALA A 83 18.58 -86.25 7.20
C ALA A 83 19.30 -84.98 7.69
N ALA A 84 18.97 -83.80 7.22
CA ALA A 84 19.62 -82.57 7.54
C ALA A 84 18.60 -81.47 7.98
N ASP A 85 19.08 -80.51 8.75
CA ASP A 85 18.33 -79.30 9.07
C ASP A 85 17.95 -78.54 7.80
N ARG A 86 16.79 -77.96 7.79
CA ARG A 86 16.28 -77.10 6.69
C ARG A 86 16.05 -75.67 7.19
N ALA A 87 16.61 -74.75 6.46
CA ALA A 87 16.42 -73.29 6.80
C ALA A 87 14.99 -72.90 6.54
N VAL A 88 14.37 -72.27 7.52
CA VAL A 88 13.05 -71.69 7.40
C VAL A 88 13.20 -70.10 7.54
N ARG A 89 12.54 -69.42 6.64
CA ARG A 89 12.48 -67.92 6.74
C ARG A 89 11.03 -67.54 6.59
N MET A 90 10.54 -66.77 7.57
CA MET A 90 9.27 -66.06 7.46
C MET A 90 9.57 -64.61 7.20
N THR A 91 8.96 -64.02 6.18
CA THR A 91 9.03 -62.60 5.84
C THR A 91 7.65 -62.00 5.96
N VAL A 92 7.54 -60.94 6.76
CA VAL A 92 6.35 -60.06 6.84
C VAL A 92 6.64 -58.86 5.96
N GLU A 93 6.02 -58.80 4.78
CA GLU A 93 6.19 -57.70 3.82
C GLU A 93 5.05 -56.69 3.91
N GLY A 94 5.36 -55.38 3.67
CA GLY A 94 4.36 -54.34 3.63
C GLY A 94 3.92 -53.85 5.01
N ALA A 95 4.72 -54.13 6.05
CA ALA A 95 4.52 -53.43 7.33
C ALA A 95 4.60 -51.94 7.11
N TYR A 96 3.57 -51.22 7.54
CA TYR A 96 3.37 -49.80 7.22
C TYR A 96 3.56 -48.94 8.46
N LEU A 97 4.34 -47.86 8.33
CA LEU A 97 4.52 -46.84 9.40
C LEU A 97 3.33 -45.89 9.41
N LYS A 98 2.59 -45.83 10.51
CA LYS A 98 1.28 -45.13 10.65
C LYS A 98 1.29 -43.61 10.44
N GLY A 99 2.45 -42.98 10.43
CA GLY A 99 2.48 -41.53 10.30
C GLY A 99 1.92 -40.80 11.52
N VAL A 100 2.29 -41.18 12.72
CA VAL A 100 1.83 -40.64 13.99
C VAL A 100 2.86 -39.72 14.68
N LEU A 101 4.04 -39.54 14.09
CA LEU A 101 5.07 -38.69 14.63
C LEU A 101 4.73 -37.23 14.39
N LYS A 102 5.08 -36.38 15.36
CA LYS A 102 5.06 -34.92 15.17
C LYS A 102 6.25 -34.50 14.31
N ALA A 103 6.18 -33.28 13.75
CA ALA A 103 7.30 -32.69 13.02
C ALA A 103 8.59 -32.74 13.88
N GLY A 104 9.67 -33.25 13.28
CA GLY A 104 10.99 -33.38 13.91
C GLY A 104 11.12 -34.56 14.90
N GLU A 105 10.06 -35.27 15.19
CA GLU A 105 10.12 -36.41 16.13
C GLU A 105 10.88 -37.58 15.51
N LYS A 106 11.77 -38.16 16.31
CA LYS A 106 12.51 -39.41 15.96
C LYS A 106 12.19 -40.49 16.97
N VAL A 107 11.92 -41.66 16.48
CA VAL A 107 11.69 -42.82 17.36
C VAL A 107 12.51 -44.00 16.88
N THR A 108 13.01 -44.78 17.83
CA THR A 108 13.60 -46.07 17.57
C THR A 108 12.71 -47.14 18.20
N MET A 109 12.16 -48.01 17.39
CA MET A 109 11.33 -49.10 17.84
C MET A 109 12.03 -50.42 17.55
N THR A 110 11.76 -51.41 18.37
CA THR A 110 12.25 -52.77 18.18
C THR A 110 11.08 -53.73 18.09
N ASN A 111 11.26 -54.79 17.36
CA ASN A 111 10.36 -55.93 17.43
C ASN A 111 11.15 -57.23 17.49
N GLY A 112 10.56 -58.25 18.03
CA GLY A 112 11.20 -59.53 18.22
C GLY A 112 10.31 -60.68 17.79
N GLY A 113 10.91 -61.56 17.02
CA GLY A 113 10.23 -62.78 16.61
C GLY A 113 10.55 -63.98 17.51
N TRP A 114 9.98 -65.09 17.15
CA TRP A 114 10.21 -66.37 17.82
C TRP A 114 10.16 -67.51 16.84
N GLU A 115 10.79 -68.58 17.26
CA GLU A 115 10.62 -69.91 16.69
C GLU A 115 10.16 -70.88 17.82
N LYS A 116 9.20 -71.76 17.53
CA LYS A 116 8.68 -72.65 18.54
C LYS A 116 8.63 -74.03 18.01
N TRP A 117 9.24 -74.96 18.72
CA TRP A 117 9.24 -76.39 18.47
C TRP A 117 8.50 -77.12 19.57
N ASN A 118 7.38 -77.76 19.23
CA ASN A 118 6.51 -78.37 20.25
C ASN A 118 6.18 -77.27 21.31
N ASP A 119 6.58 -77.48 22.58
CA ASP A 119 6.31 -76.57 23.67
C ASP A 119 7.49 -75.61 24.00
N GLN A 120 8.55 -75.58 23.19
CA GLN A 120 9.74 -74.79 23.44
C GLN A 120 9.78 -73.58 22.46
N GLU A 121 9.79 -72.45 23.02
CA GLU A 121 9.91 -71.20 22.30
C GLU A 121 11.34 -70.63 22.43
N ILE A 122 11.90 -70.22 21.29
CA ILE A 122 13.21 -69.57 21.20
C ILE A 122 13.02 -68.18 20.63
N PRO A 123 13.33 -67.11 21.40
CA PRO A 123 13.18 -65.73 20.92
C PRO A 123 14.29 -65.41 19.89
N SER A 124 13.99 -64.55 18.94
CA SER A 124 14.96 -63.94 18.02
C SER A 124 15.66 -62.75 18.67
N ASN A 125 16.64 -62.18 17.96
CA ASN A 125 17.11 -60.84 18.23
C ASN A 125 16.03 -59.79 17.94
N GLU A 126 16.19 -58.58 18.47
CA GLU A 126 15.28 -57.45 18.28
C GLU A 126 15.95 -56.37 17.44
N PRO A 127 15.90 -56.42 16.10
CA PRO A 127 16.50 -55.42 15.26
C PRO A 127 15.76 -54.09 15.43
N PRO A 128 16.48 -52.95 15.51
CA PRO A 128 15.86 -51.63 15.62
C PRO A 128 15.37 -51.15 14.24
N VAL A 129 14.18 -50.51 14.23
CA VAL A 129 13.67 -49.74 13.11
C VAL A 129 13.57 -48.29 13.57
N LYS A 130 14.13 -47.36 12.78
CA LYS A 130 14.07 -45.91 13.06
C LYS A 130 13.03 -45.30 12.19
N GLU A 131 12.20 -44.46 12.80
CA GLU A 131 11.22 -43.62 12.14
C GLU A 131 11.53 -42.13 12.41
N TRP A 132 11.29 -41.29 11.44
CA TRP A 132 11.53 -39.85 11.52
C TRP A 132 10.49 -39.12 10.68
N SER A 133 10.12 -37.91 11.13
CA SER A 133 9.25 -36.96 10.44
C SER A 133 10.00 -35.67 10.14
N PRO A 134 9.86 -35.07 8.94
CA PRO A 134 10.43 -33.77 8.62
C PRO A 134 10.01 -32.67 9.62
N ASN A 135 10.83 -31.63 9.72
CA ASN A 135 10.54 -30.49 10.57
C ASN A 135 10.94 -29.19 9.85
N PRO A 136 10.18 -28.81 8.83
CA PRO A 136 10.48 -27.57 8.14
C PRO A 136 10.14 -26.36 8.98
N ASP A 137 10.85 -25.26 8.70
CA ASP A 137 10.48 -23.94 9.19
C ASP A 137 10.39 -22.90 8.09
N LYS A 138 9.68 -21.85 8.36
CA LYS A 138 9.46 -20.71 7.50
C LYS A 138 9.98 -19.47 8.17
N SER A 139 10.65 -18.60 7.38
CA SER A 139 11.19 -17.36 7.87
C SER A 139 11.11 -16.28 6.82
N TRP A 140 11.07 -15.04 7.28
CA TRP A 140 11.36 -13.87 6.47
C TRP A 140 12.79 -13.38 6.76
N ILE A 141 13.46 -12.89 5.74
CA ILE A 141 14.79 -12.31 5.82
C ILE A 141 14.82 -10.97 5.09
N ARG A 142 15.72 -10.07 5.49
CA ARG A 142 15.95 -8.77 4.87
C ARG A 142 17.37 -8.67 4.36
N LEU A 143 17.61 -7.82 3.37
CA LEU A 143 18.95 -7.57 2.84
C LEU A 143 19.54 -6.34 3.54
N GLU A 144 20.54 -6.53 4.39
CA GLU A 144 21.24 -5.46 5.09
C GLU A 144 22.73 -5.49 4.76
N ASN A 145 23.29 -4.38 4.28
CA ASN A 145 24.71 -4.26 3.90
C ASN A 145 25.21 -5.37 2.93
N GLY A 146 24.33 -5.79 2.01
CA GLY A 146 24.66 -6.83 1.02
C GLY A 146 24.62 -8.26 1.59
N LYS A 147 24.13 -8.47 2.80
CA LYS A 147 23.92 -9.78 3.42
C LYS A 147 22.47 -9.96 3.84
N TRP A 148 22.01 -11.19 3.73
CA TRP A 148 20.69 -11.55 4.23
C TRP A 148 20.75 -11.76 5.73
N GLU A 149 19.81 -11.17 6.44
CA GLU A 149 19.65 -11.27 7.89
C GLU A 149 18.22 -11.69 8.26
N ALA A 150 18.08 -12.40 9.36
CA ALA A 150 16.80 -12.88 9.81
C ALA A 150 15.91 -11.73 10.28
N VAL A 151 14.67 -11.70 9.80
CA VAL A 151 13.59 -10.94 10.41
C VAL A 151 13.09 -11.73 11.61
N ILE A 152 12.72 -11.05 12.69
CA ILE A 152 12.18 -11.73 13.87
C ILE A 152 10.91 -12.49 13.47
N ASP A 153 10.92 -13.81 13.68
CA ASP A 153 9.76 -14.66 13.45
C ASP A 153 8.83 -14.61 14.68
N PRO A 154 7.63 -14.06 14.56
CA PRO A 154 6.69 -14.00 15.68
C PRO A 154 6.17 -15.37 16.10
N SER A 155 6.32 -16.43 15.29
CA SER A 155 5.90 -17.79 15.66
C SER A 155 6.81 -18.46 16.67
N GLU A 156 8.05 -18.01 16.80
CA GLU A 156 9.03 -18.60 17.72
C GLU A 156 8.86 -18.20 19.19
N SER A 157 8.03 -17.20 19.49
CA SER A 157 8.01 -16.61 20.84
C SER A 157 6.68 -15.99 21.19
N ASN A 158 5.57 -16.45 21.21
CA ASN A 158 4.32 -15.79 21.68
C ASN A 158 4.26 -14.26 21.39
N LYS A 159 5.02 -13.77 20.40
CA LYS A 159 5.08 -12.37 20.03
C LYS A 159 3.81 -11.99 19.29
N THR A 160 3.36 -10.78 19.53
CA THR A 160 2.23 -10.19 18.84
C THR A 160 2.69 -9.56 17.52
N GLY A 161 1.77 -9.23 16.60
CA GLY A 161 2.10 -8.48 15.40
C GLY A 161 2.80 -7.14 15.66
N ALA A 162 2.67 -6.60 16.88
CA ALA A 162 3.38 -5.39 17.31
C ALA A 162 4.91 -5.57 17.40
N ASP A 163 5.37 -6.81 17.57
CA ASP A 163 6.80 -7.14 17.67
C ASP A 163 7.40 -7.52 16.30
N THR A 164 6.63 -7.46 15.23
CA THR A 164 7.07 -7.80 13.89
C THR A 164 7.63 -6.57 13.18
N MET A 165 8.75 -6.73 12.47
CA MET A 165 9.33 -5.65 11.68
C MET A 165 8.34 -5.07 10.69
N LYS A 166 8.40 -3.74 10.52
CA LYS A 166 7.60 -2.96 9.57
C LYS A 166 8.45 -2.61 8.36
N PHE A 167 7.89 -2.83 7.19
CA PHE A 167 8.54 -2.58 5.91
C PHE A 167 7.87 -1.41 5.19
N LEU A 168 8.68 -0.63 4.51
CA LEU A 168 8.21 0.35 3.54
C LEU A 168 7.97 -0.33 2.18
N ASP A 169 7.15 0.29 1.35
CA ASP A 169 7.01 -0.12 -0.04
C ASP A 169 8.35 -0.03 -0.78
N GLY A 170 8.68 -1.07 -1.57
CA GLY A 170 9.97 -1.17 -2.26
C GLY A 170 11.11 -1.79 -1.44
N ASP A 171 10.94 -2.03 -0.14
CA ASP A 171 11.97 -2.68 0.68
C ASP A 171 12.27 -4.10 0.18
N GLN A 172 13.55 -4.50 0.23
CA GLN A 172 13.96 -5.84 -0.14
C GLN A 172 13.69 -6.84 0.99
N VAL A 173 13.04 -7.94 0.64
CA VAL A 173 12.70 -9.00 1.57
C VAL A 173 12.81 -10.35 0.89
N GLY A 174 13.10 -11.40 1.64
CA GLY A 174 13.13 -12.76 1.14
C GLY A 174 12.25 -13.69 1.94
N SER A 175 11.53 -14.56 1.24
CA SER A 175 10.79 -15.66 1.83
C SER A 175 11.64 -16.92 1.81
N VAL A 176 11.63 -17.69 2.90
CA VAL A 176 12.50 -18.84 3.08
C VAL A 176 11.72 -20.03 3.64
N VAL A 177 11.81 -21.19 2.97
CA VAL A 177 11.41 -22.49 3.51
C VAL A 177 12.68 -23.28 3.79
N ASN A 178 12.90 -23.65 5.03
CA ASN A 178 14.05 -24.42 5.46
C ASN A 178 13.61 -25.82 5.88
N GLY A 179 13.97 -26.80 5.09
CA GLY A 179 13.73 -28.21 5.34
C GLY A 179 14.94 -28.92 5.93
N THR A 180 14.74 -30.16 6.36
CA THR A 180 15.80 -31.00 6.91
C THR A 180 15.76 -32.40 6.32
N ILE A 181 16.92 -33.00 6.06
CA ILE A 181 17.06 -34.39 5.67
C ILE A 181 17.80 -35.11 6.79
N ALA A 182 17.17 -36.13 7.36
CA ALA A 182 17.80 -36.91 8.42
C ALA A 182 18.97 -37.76 7.87
N ASN A 183 19.91 -38.07 8.74
CA ASN A 183 20.93 -39.07 8.43
C ASN A 183 20.36 -40.52 8.42
N ASP A 184 21.11 -41.44 7.84
CA ASP A 184 20.82 -42.89 7.80
C ASP A 184 19.48 -43.29 7.14
N LEU A 185 18.93 -42.43 6.26
CA LEU A 185 17.74 -42.80 5.50
C LEU A 185 18.05 -43.94 4.54
N ALA A 186 17.27 -45.04 4.64
CA ALA A 186 17.45 -46.21 3.78
C ALA A 186 16.98 -45.96 2.33
N LYS A 187 16.10 -44.98 2.14
CA LYS A 187 15.51 -44.64 0.84
C LYS A 187 15.14 -43.19 0.80
N VAL A 188 15.45 -42.50 -0.28
CA VAL A 188 15.00 -41.13 -0.58
C VAL A 188 14.55 -41.11 -2.04
N ASN A 189 13.27 -40.92 -2.30
CA ASN A 189 12.67 -40.92 -3.64
C ASN A 189 11.88 -39.63 -3.96
N ASP A 190 11.71 -38.77 -2.99
CA ASP A 190 11.11 -37.47 -3.18
C ASP A 190 11.64 -36.52 -2.10
N ILE A 191 12.06 -35.31 -2.50
CA ILE A 191 12.30 -34.16 -1.67
C ILE A 191 11.67 -32.99 -2.40
N THR A 192 10.69 -32.38 -1.77
CA THR A 192 9.97 -31.23 -2.34
C THR A 192 9.77 -30.16 -1.27
N LEU A 193 10.26 -28.95 -1.54
CA LEU A 193 9.98 -27.76 -0.74
C LEU A 193 8.91 -26.93 -1.43
N THR A 194 7.96 -26.45 -0.68
CA THR A 194 6.88 -25.59 -1.18
C THR A 194 6.79 -24.32 -0.36
N ASP A 195 6.69 -23.20 -1.02
CA ASP A 195 6.39 -21.88 -0.47
C ASP A 195 5.05 -21.42 -1.06
N ASP A 196 4.10 -20.99 -0.23
CA ASP A 196 2.83 -20.46 -0.68
C ASP A 196 2.52 -19.16 0.06
N TYR A 197 2.80 -18.03 -0.60
CA TYR A 197 2.62 -16.71 -0.04
C TYR A 197 1.24 -16.07 -0.36
N ALA A 198 0.22 -16.90 -0.64
CA ALA A 198 -1.11 -16.39 -1.00
C ALA A 198 -1.70 -15.39 0.02
N ASN A 199 -1.48 -15.62 1.31
CA ASN A 199 -1.92 -14.68 2.35
C ASN A 199 -1.02 -13.44 2.48
N ALA A 200 0.17 -13.45 1.90
CA ALA A 200 1.10 -12.32 1.88
C ALA A 200 1.15 -11.60 0.51
N ASP A 201 0.35 -12.01 -0.46
CA ASP A 201 0.32 -11.47 -1.83
C ASP A 201 -0.02 -9.97 -1.87
N TYR A 202 -0.71 -9.48 -0.84
CA TYR A 202 -1.00 -8.05 -0.68
C TYR A 202 0.24 -7.20 -0.33
N LEU A 203 1.34 -7.82 0.09
CA LEU A 203 2.54 -7.13 0.56
C LEU A 203 3.83 -7.63 -0.09
N PHE A 204 3.86 -8.83 -0.64
CA PHE A 204 5.08 -9.45 -1.15
C PHE A 204 5.00 -9.68 -2.66
N ASP A 205 5.93 -9.10 -3.40
CA ASP A 205 6.16 -9.39 -4.82
C ASP A 205 7.46 -10.17 -5.02
N LEU A 206 7.35 -11.30 -5.72
CA LEU A 206 8.49 -12.13 -6.14
C LEU A 206 9.27 -11.49 -7.29
N THR A 207 9.11 -10.23 -7.58
CA THR A 207 9.74 -9.48 -8.67
C THR A 207 10.10 -10.33 -9.88
N GLY A 208 9.28 -10.34 -10.90
CA GLY A 208 9.34 -10.96 -12.24
C GLY A 208 10.55 -11.80 -12.70
N ASP A 209 11.66 -11.81 -11.98
CA ASP A 209 12.87 -12.58 -12.29
C ASP A 209 12.95 -13.87 -11.46
N ARG A 210 12.22 -14.89 -11.94
CA ARG A 210 12.23 -16.23 -11.36
C ARG A 210 13.62 -16.87 -11.33
N SER A 211 14.57 -16.35 -12.11
CA SER A 211 15.97 -16.82 -12.13
C SER A 211 16.71 -16.51 -10.84
N ARG A 212 16.15 -15.66 -9.97
CA ARG A 212 16.73 -15.32 -8.66
C ARG A 212 16.33 -16.28 -7.55
N ILE A 213 15.34 -17.17 -7.75
CA ILE A 213 14.98 -18.22 -6.80
C ILE A 213 16.15 -19.18 -6.67
N ARG A 214 16.51 -19.57 -5.45
CA ARG A 214 17.64 -20.45 -5.16
C ARG A 214 17.24 -21.57 -4.21
N VAL A 215 17.97 -22.68 -4.32
CA VAL A 215 17.96 -23.75 -3.34
C VAL A 215 19.39 -23.91 -2.82
N TYR A 216 19.52 -23.77 -1.50
CA TYR A 216 20.82 -23.96 -0.83
C TYR A 216 20.82 -25.22 0.02
N GLU A 217 22.00 -25.81 0.21
CA GLU A 217 22.19 -26.87 1.20
C GLU A 217 23.32 -26.53 2.16
N ALA A 218 23.18 -27.00 3.39
CA ALA A 218 24.23 -26.94 4.41
C ALA A 218 24.21 -28.21 5.24
N ASP A 219 25.37 -28.61 5.77
CA ASP A 219 25.45 -29.70 6.76
C ASP A 219 24.83 -29.22 8.07
N ALA A 220 23.87 -29.96 8.60
CA ALA A 220 23.36 -29.70 9.94
C ALA A 220 24.29 -30.34 10.96
N ALA A 221 24.89 -29.52 11.83
CA ALA A 221 25.61 -30.05 12.98
C ALA A 221 24.57 -30.66 13.95
N THR A 222 24.58 -31.96 14.14
CA THR A 222 23.80 -32.71 15.13
C THR A 222 22.60 -32.04 15.74
N ASP A 223 21.44 -31.97 15.39
CA ASP A 223 20.20 -31.42 15.99
C ASP A 223 20.08 -29.89 16.14
N ALA A 224 21.11 -29.09 15.93
CA ALA A 224 21.02 -27.63 15.89
C ALA A 224 20.83 -27.17 14.44
N LYS A 225 19.72 -26.51 14.13
CA LYS A 225 19.53 -25.87 12.83
C LYS A 225 20.48 -24.66 12.73
N SER A 226 21.21 -24.55 11.62
CA SER A 226 21.92 -23.33 11.28
C SER A 226 20.90 -22.21 10.98
N SER A 227 21.28 -20.97 11.24
CA SER A 227 20.46 -19.82 10.86
C SER A 227 20.18 -19.86 9.36
N VAL A 228 18.92 -19.62 8.95
CA VAL A 228 18.55 -19.58 7.53
C VAL A 228 19.35 -18.50 6.78
N ALA A 229 19.64 -17.40 7.44
CA ALA A 229 20.47 -16.33 6.87
C ALA A 229 21.90 -16.83 6.59
N ASP A 230 22.49 -17.59 7.51
CA ASP A 230 23.82 -18.17 7.30
C ASP A 230 23.84 -19.15 6.12
N ILE A 231 22.79 -19.98 5.99
CA ILE A 231 22.67 -20.92 4.88
C ILE A 231 22.61 -20.19 3.54
N ILE A 232 21.82 -19.10 3.44
CA ILE A 232 21.69 -18.34 2.20
C ILE A 232 22.99 -17.57 1.88
N ASN A 233 23.68 -17.06 2.90
CA ASN A 233 24.92 -16.30 2.70
C ASN A 233 26.15 -17.20 2.41
N THR A 234 26.18 -18.43 2.91
CA THR A 234 27.38 -19.29 2.89
C THR A 234 27.15 -20.73 2.44
N GLY A 235 25.89 -21.18 2.33
CA GLY A 235 25.55 -22.53 1.92
C GLY A 235 25.90 -22.80 0.46
N ARG A 236 25.93 -24.09 0.10
CA ARG A 236 26.16 -24.53 -1.27
C ARG A 236 24.88 -24.30 -2.10
N ASP A 237 24.99 -23.52 -3.18
CA ASP A 237 23.90 -23.43 -4.18
C ASP A 237 23.76 -24.76 -4.92
N VAL A 238 22.57 -25.34 -4.83
CA VAL A 238 22.18 -26.61 -5.48
C VAL A 238 20.93 -26.43 -6.35
N THR A 239 20.65 -25.21 -6.75
CA THR A 239 19.46 -24.84 -7.54
C THR A 239 19.31 -25.67 -8.82
N ASP A 240 20.45 -25.97 -9.49
CA ASP A 240 20.49 -26.76 -10.71
C ASP A 240 20.12 -28.25 -10.50
N ARG A 241 19.97 -28.66 -9.25
CA ARG A 241 19.56 -30.03 -8.86
C ARG A 241 18.08 -30.13 -8.54
N PHE A 242 17.31 -29.06 -8.79
CA PHE A 242 15.89 -28.96 -8.51
C PHE A 242 15.09 -28.43 -9.68
N ASP A 243 13.92 -29.00 -9.93
CA ASP A 243 12.91 -28.43 -10.80
C ASP A 243 12.10 -27.39 -10.02
N ILE A 244 12.25 -26.10 -10.37
CA ILE A 244 11.52 -25.01 -9.75
C ILE A 244 10.31 -24.66 -10.60
N THR A 245 9.12 -24.71 -10.01
CA THR A 245 7.87 -24.31 -10.64
C THR A 245 7.20 -23.20 -9.85
N VAL A 246 6.68 -22.19 -10.56
CA VAL A 246 5.91 -21.10 -9.99
C VAL A 246 4.52 -21.10 -10.58
N ASN A 247 3.51 -21.22 -9.73
CA ASN A 247 2.10 -21.21 -10.13
C ASN A 247 1.31 -20.26 -9.23
N GLY A 248 1.06 -19.04 -9.71
CA GLY A 248 0.54 -17.94 -8.90
C GLY A 248 1.49 -17.66 -7.74
N THR A 249 0.98 -17.66 -6.53
CA THR A 249 1.73 -17.44 -5.28
C THR A 249 2.48 -18.65 -4.76
N LYS A 250 2.28 -19.81 -5.40
CA LYS A 250 2.89 -21.08 -4.98
C LYS A 250 4.16 -21.38 -5.76
N VAL A 251 5.27 -21.50 -5.04
CA VAL A 251 6.58 -21.90 -5.56
C VAL A 251 6.92 -23.28 -5.03
N THR A 252 7.33 -24.18 -5.93
CA THR A 252 7.72 -25.55 -5.59
C THR A 252 9.09 -25.86 -6.15
N ALA A 253 9.99 -26.37 -5.31
CA ALA A 253 11.29 -26.88 -5.69
C ALA A 253 11.32 -28.41 -5.46
N LYS A 254 11.43 -29.20 -6.52
CA LYS A 254 11.45 -30.68 -6.49
C LYS A 254 12.81 -31.21 -6.92
N ALA A 255 13.41 -32.02 -6.09
CA ALA A 255 14.75 -32.54 -6.30
C ALA A 255 14.81 -33.55 -7.48
N HIS A 256 15.89 -33.50 -8.25
CA HIS A 256 16.22 -34.46 -9.30
C HIS A 256 16.65 -35.83 -8.72
N ALA A 257 16.53 -36.88 -9.51
CA ALA A 257 16.82 -38.26 -9.09
C ALA A 257 18.28 -38.46 -8.65
N ASP A 258 19.24 -37.80 -9.29
CA ASP A 258 20.65 -37.86 -8.94
C ASP A 258 20.93 -37.23 -7.56
N TYR A 259 20.29 -36.10 -7.27
CA TYR A 259 20.39 -35.47 -5.94
C TYR A 259 19.75 -36.33 -4.85
N LEU A 260 18.60 -36.95 -5.14
CA LEU A 260 17.93 -37.87 -4.21
C LEU A 260 18.81 -39.06 -3.85
N ALA A 261 19.52 -39.62 -4.83
CA ALA A 261 20.44 -40.76 -4.61
C ALA A 261 21.59 -40.42 -3.66
N GLU A 262 22.07 -39.17 -3.66
CA GLU A 262 23.13 -38.67 -2.76
C GLU A 262 22.66 -38.55 -1.30
N GLN A 263 21.34 -38.46 -1.07
CA GLN A 263 20.77 -38.28 0.26
C GLN A 263 20.53 -39.62 1.00
N VAL A 264 20.72 -40.74 0.34
CA VAL A 264 20.58 -42.07 0.97
C VAL A 264 21.78 -42.36 1.84
N GLY A 265 21.54 -42.74 3.10
CA GLY A 265 22.59 -43.18 4.02
C GLY A 265 23.57 -42.06 4.44
N LEU A 266 23.13 -40.84 4.45
CA LEU A 266 23.94 -39.68 4.95
C LEU A 266 24.48 -39.97 6.35
N LYS A 267 25.73 -39.63 6.60
CA LYS A 267 26.32 -39.69 7.97
C LYS A 267 25.81 -38.60 8.88
N ASN A 268 25.67 -37.39 8.34
CA ASN A 268 25.16 -36.21 9.04
C ASN A 268 23.84 -35.79 8.40
N PRO A 269 22.91 -35.22 9.15
CA PRO A 269 21.73 -34.60 8.59
C PRO A 269 22.10 -33.37 7.76
N LYS A 270 21.25 -33.01 6.80
CA LYS A 270 21.39 -31.78 5.99
C LYS A 270 20.21 -30.87 6.17
N GLN A 271 20.44 -29.57 5.95
CA GLN A 271 19.41 -28.57 5.76
C GLN A 271 19.33 -28.23 4.26
N ILE A 272 18.10 -28.10 3.76
CA ILE A 272 17.81 -27.69 2.38
C ILE A 272 16.88 -26.48 2.48
N THR A 273 17.27 -25.39 1.83
CA THR A 273 16.63 -24.11 1.96
C THR A 273 16.17 -23.61 0.60
N LEU A 274 14.86 -23.47 0.42
CA LEU A 274 14.26 -22.78 -0.71
C LEU A 274 14.19 -21.29 -0.37
N PHE A 275 14.78 -20.44 -1.20
CA PHE A 275 14.87 -19.01 -1.02
C PHE A 275 14.20 -18.25 -2.18
N LEU A 276 13.26 -17.38 -1.85
CA LEU A 276 12.52 -16.52 -2.76
C LEU A 276 12.88 -15.05 -2.45
N PRO A 277 13.80 -14.43 -3.20
CA PRO A 277 14.05 -12.99 -3.06
C PRO A 277 12.93 -12.20 -3.73
N GLY A 278 12.47 -11.15 -3.05
CA GLY A 278 11.42 -10.26 -3.54
C GLY A 278 11.51 -8.88 -2.95
N THR A 279 10.49 -8.09 -3.21
CA THR A 279 10.30 -6.77 -2.64
C THR A 279 8.96 -6.68 -1.94
N VAL A 280 8.89 -5.76 -0.99
CA VAL A 280 7.60 -5.34 -0.45
C VAL A 280 6.95 -4.44 -1.49
N ASP A 281 5.78 -4.83 -1.95
CA ASP A 281 4.96 -4.06 -2.90
C ASP A 281 3.53 -4.06 -2.37
N PHE A 282 3.02 -2.87 -2.04
CA PHE A 282 1.67 -2.74 -1.53
C PHE A 282 0.65 -3.04 -2.62
N ALA A 283 0.46 -4.36 -2.87
CA ALA A 283 -0.55 -4.94 -3.73
C ALA A 283 -0.48 -4.51 -5.20
N ASP A 284 0.51 -5.00 -5.94
CA ASP A 284 0.64 -4.85 -7.40
C ASP A 284 0.62 -3.37 -7.87
N GLY A 285 1.37 -2.51 -7.22
CA GLY A 285 1.46 -1.10 -7.60
C GLY A 285 0.25 -0.25 -7.22
N LYS A 286 -0.62 -0.71 -6.31
CA LYS A 286 -1.69 0.13 -5.75
C LYS A 286 -1.14 1.34 -5.00
N GLY A 287 0.07 1.20 -4.43
CA GLY A 287 0.73 2.24 -3.67
C GLY A 287 0.07 2.59 -2.34
N ALA A 288 0.73 3.45 -1.57
CA ALA A 288 0.31 3.78 -0.20
C ALA A 288 -1.11 4.39 -0.10
N ALA A 289 -1.55 5.16 -1.10
CA ALA A 289 -2.90 5.75 -1.10
C ALA A 289 -3.99 4.69 -1.22
N GLN A 290 -3.78 3.67 -2.05
CA GLN A 290 -4.75 2.58 -2.20
C GLN A 290 -4.75 1.66 -1.00
N VAL A 291 -3.58 1.37 -0.41
CA VAL A 291 -3.46 0.61 0.84
C VAL A 291 -4.26 1.27 1.95
N ARG A 292 -4.13 2.58 2.13
CA ARG A 292 -4.91 3.33 3.13
C ARG A 292 -6.42 3.22 2.89
N LYS A 293 -6.86 3.28 1.64
CA LYS A 293 -8.26 3.13 1.27
C LYS A 293 -8.77 1.73 1.57
N ASP A 294 -8.02 0.70 1.19
CA ASP A 294 -8.39 -0.70 1.39
C ASP A 294 -8.50 -1.04 2.88
N PHE A 295 -7.71 -0.38 3.73
CA PHE A 295 -7.80 -0.49 5.19
C PHE A 295 -8.73 0.55 5.85
N ASN A 296 -9.58 1.25 5.08
CA ASN A 296 -10.50 2.28 5.58
C ASN A 296 -9.82 3.40 6.37
N LYS A 297 -8.62 3.78 5.96
CA LYS A 297 -7.88 4.91 6.53
C LYS A 297 -8.01 6.15 5.66
N ALA A 298 -8.15 7.31 6.28
CA ALA A 298 -8.12 8.57 5.57
C ALA A 298 -6.75 8.84 4.97
N ALA A 299 -6.72 9.45 3.77
CA ALA A 299 -5.46 9.86 3.16
C ALA A 299 -4.70 10.83 4.09
N GLY A 300 -3.41 10.58 4.29
CA GLY A 300 -2.57 11.34 5.21
C GLY A 300 -2.51 10.81 6.64
N ASP A 301 -3.26 9.76 6.96
CA ASP A 301 -3.14 9.07 8.24
C ASP A 301 -1.98 8.06 8.21
N GLU A 302 -1.33 7.90 9.36
CA GLU A 302 -0.34 6.84 9.55
C GLU A 302 -1.03 5.47 9.52
N LEU A 303 -0.42 4.51 8.84
CA LEU A 303 -0.91 3.16 8.74
C LEU A 303 0.20 2.15 9.01
N THR A 304 0.01 1.34 10.05
CA THR A 304 0.75 0.08 10.28
C THR A 304 -0.23 -1.07 10.12
N PHE A 305 0.08 -2.04 9.28
CA PHE A 305 -0.81 -3.16 9.01
C PHE A 305 -0.05 -4.47 8.85
N CYS A 306 -0.59 -5.52 9.48
CA CYS A 306 -0.09 -6.89 9.45
C CYS A 306 -1.17 -7.87 8.95
N GLU A 307 -2.30 -7.35 8.52
CA GLU A 307 -3.47 -8.13 8.10
C GLU A 307 -3.95 -7.63 6.74
N ASN A 308 -4.53 -8.52 5.96
CA ASN A 308 -5.26 -8.19 4.75
C ASN A 308 -6.57 -7.41 5.09
N PRO A 309 -7.22 -6.77 4.12
CA PRO A 309 -8.50 -6.09 4.34
C PRO A 309 -9.62 -6.98 4.90
N ASP A 310 -9.56 -8.29 4.70
CA ASP A 310 -10.51 -9.28 5.23
C ASP A 310 -10.18 -9.73 6.67
N GLY A 311 -9.10 -9.21 7.26
CA GLY A 311 -8.64 -9.54 8.62
C GLY A 311 -7.74 -10.78 8.71
N SER A 312 -7.42 -11.43 7.59
CA SER A 312 -6.42 -12.51 7.58
C SER A 312 -5.01 -11.93 7.76
N LYS A 313 -4.12 -12.67 8.43
CA LYS A 313 -2.73 -12.25 8.62
C LYS A 313 -1.98 -12.22 7.28
N LEU A 314 -1.05 -11.30 7.13
CA LEU A 314 -0.07 -11.26 6.02
C LEU A 314 0.99 -12.36 6.23
N ALA A 315 0.51 -13.58 6.40
CA ALA A 315 1.32 -14.74 6.73
C ALA A 315 1.76 -15.49 5.47
N ASN A 316 2.89 -16.15 5.58
CA ASN A 316 3.42 -17.00 4.52
C ASN A 316 3.52 -18.43 5.02
N SER A 317 2.98 -19.37 4.27
CA SER A 317 2.98 -20.79 4.58
C SER A 317 3.94 -21.56 3.68
N GLY A 318 4.31 -22.76 4.10
CA GLY A 318 5.14 -23.64 3.31
C GLY A 318 5.04 -25.10 3.77
N SER A 319 5.77 -25.94 3.10
CA SER A 319 5.86 -27.35 3.48
C SER A 319 7.14 -28.00 2.98
N GLU A 320 7.56 -29.04 3.68
CA GLU A 320 8.57 -29.99 3.22
C GLU A 320 7.93 -31.35 3.02
N LYS A 321 8.19 -31.96 1.89
CA LYS A 321 7.86 -33.36 1.62
C LYS A 321 9.14 -34.15 1.45
N VAL A 322 9.26 -35.23 2.21
CA VAL A 322 10.31 -36.27 2.02
C VAL A 322 9.62 -37.59 1.87
N ASN A 323 9.81 -38.26 0.72
CA ASN A 323 9.07 -39.46 0.31
C ASN A 323 7.54 -39.20 0.34
N ASP A 324 6.80 -39.99 1.11
CA ASP A 324 5.34 -39.88 1.23
C ASP A 324 4.91 -39.03 2.42
N GLU A 325 5.86 -38.46 3.17
CA GLU A 325 5.59 -37.64 4.34
C GLU A 325 5.69 -36.16 3.99
N THR A 326 4.64 -35.38 4.29
CA THR A 326 4.59 -33.94 4.13
C THR A 326 4.30 -33.30 5.47
N GLN A 327 5.14 -32.34 5.85
CA GLN A 327 4.94 -31.51 7.06
C GLN A 327 4.82 -30.05 6.67
N PRO A 328 3.83 -29.34 7.24
CA PRO A 328 3.71 -27.90 7.08
C PRO A 328 4.78 -27.16 7.89
N THR A 329 5.10 -25.96 7.48
CA THR A 329 5.92 -25.01 8.26
C THR A 329 5.06 -24.27 9.29
N ASN A 330 5.71 -23.49 10.17
CA ASN A 330 5.10 -22.33 10.81
C ASN A 330 4.67 -21.28 9.74
N GLU A 331 3.91 -20.28 10.14
CA GLU A 331 3.35 -19.24 9.28
C GLU A 331 3.79 -17.85 9.76
N PRO A 332 5.04 -17.42 9.54
CA PRO A 332 5.51 -16.10 9.92
C PRO A 332 4.87 -15.02 9.06
N TYR A 333 4.70 -13.82 9.62
CA TYR A 333 4.16 -12.68 8.90
C TYR A 333 5.04 -11.44 9.05
N ILE A 334 4.92 -10.53 8.11
CA ILE A 334 5.54 -9.19 8.11
C ILE A 334 4.46 -8.13 8.10
N CYS A 335 4.86 -6.90 8.39
CA CYS A 335 3.93 -5.76 8.45
C CYS A 335 4.35 -4.67 7.47
N GLY A 336 3.38 -3.96 6.92
CA GLY A 336 3.60 -2.74 6.15
C GLY A 336 3.52 -1.50 7.02
N TYR A 337 4.22 -0.44 6.63
CA TYR A 337 4.14 0.88 7.23
C TYR A 337 4.00 1.96 6.17
N VAL A 338 3.04 2.85 6.37
CA VAL A 338 2.79 4.01 5.51
C VAL A 338 2.81 5.26 6.38
N PRO A 339 3.75 6.20 6.16
CA PRO A 339 3.80 7.44 6.92
C PRO A 339 2.61 8.35 6.61
N PRO A 340 2.18 9.21 7.56
CA PRO A 340 1.15 10.21 7.31
C PRO A 340 1.71 11.37 6.50
N VAL A 341 0.99 11.75 5.45
CA VAL A 341 1.30 12.92 4.62
C VAL A 341 0.02 13.68 4.32
N LYS A 342 -0.06 14.94 4.73
CA LYS A 342 -1.28 15.73 4.58
C LYS A 342 -1.00 17.09 3.92
N LYS A 343 -1.83 17.42 2.93
CA LYS A 343 -1.78 18.68 2.22
C LYS A 343 -3.02 19.51 2.48
N LYS A 344 -2.81 20.80 2.60
CA LYS A 344 -3.86 21.82 2.64
C LYS A 344 -3.55 22.93 1.66
N VAL A 345 -4.58 23.51 1.10
CA VAL A 345 -4.53 24.79 0.41
C VAL A 345 -5.30 25.81 1.24
N ILE A 346 -4.68 26.95 1.46
CA ILE A 346 -5.19 27.99 2.33
C ILE A 346 -5.31 29.29 1.54
N ALA A 347 -6.46 29.92 1.61
CA ALA A 347 -6.64 31.26 1.13
C ALA A 347 -6.51 32.22 2.34
N GLU A 348 -5.48 33.02 2.37
CA GLU A 348 -5.38 34.10 3.36
C GLU A 348 -6.55 35.05 3.20
N GLY A 349 -7.23 35.37 4.29
CA GLY A 349 -8.35 36.27 4.25
C GLY A 349 -9.70 35.71 3.88
N SER A 350 -9.82 34.41 3.80
CA SER A 350 -11.11 33.76 3.63
C SER A 350 -12.05 34.04 4.81
N GLN A 351 -13.35 33.91 4.56
CA GLN A 351 -14.40 34.24 5.54
C GLN A 351 -14.17 33.57 6.90
N GLY A 352 -14.00 34.40 7.96
CA GLY A 352 -14.05 33.89 9.33
C GLY A 352 -12.73 33.57 10.02
N GLY A 353 -11.56 33.93 9.46
CA GLY A 353 -10.31 33.86 10.20
C GLY A 353 -9.12 33.29 9.45
N ALA A 354 -7.95 33.50 10.00
CA ALA A 354 -6.68 33.00 9.47
C ALA A 354 -6.73 31.50 9.27
N ASN A 355 -6.22 31.01 8.14
CA ASN A 355 -5.97 29.60 7.85
C ASN A 355 -7.19 28.74 7.50
N GLN A 356 -8.20 29.28 6.86
CA GLN A 356 -9.29 28.44 6.34
C GLN A 356 -8.83 27.60 5.14
N ASP A 357 -9.21 26.34 5.17
CA ASP A 357 -9.00 25.42 4.07
C ASP A 357 -9.78 25.89 2.83
N ALA A 358 -9.06 26.11 1.74
CA ALA A 358 -9.62 26.57 0.46
C ALA A 358 -9.85 25.41 -0.53
N ASN A 359 -9.68 24.16 -0.10
CA ASN A 359 -9.90 23.00 -0.95
C ASN A 359 -11.34 22.97 -1.48
N ASP A 360 -11.48 22.69 -2.78
CA ASP A 360 -12.74 22.69 -3.53
C ASP A 360 -13.48 24.03 -3.61
N LYS A 361 -12.84 25.11 -3.18
CA LYS A 361 -13.43 26.44 -3.24
C LYS A 361 -13.03 27.22 -4.49
N VAL A 362 -13.77 28.27 -4.74
CA VAL A 362 -13.50 29.21 -5.83
C VAL A 362 -12.30 30.08 -5.48
N VAL A 363 -11.30 30.05 -6.35
CA VAL A 363 -10.14 30.96 -6.36
C VAL A 363 -10.08 31.59 -7.74
N TYR A 364 -10.35 32.88 -7.83
CA TYR A 364 -10.32 33.59 -9.11
C TYR A 364 -8.89 33.65 -9.67
N PRO A 365 -8.74 33.66 -11.01
CA PRO A 365 -7.45 33.95 -11.63
C PRO A 365 -6.85 35.25 -11.05
N GLY A 366 -5.55 35.26 -10.82
CA GLY A 366 -4.82 36.36 -10.18
C GLY A 366 -4.82 36.31 -8.64
N GLN A 367 -5.66 35.50 -7.99
CA GLN A 367 -5.64 35.36 -6.54
C GLN A 367 -4.55 34.39 -6.08
N ARG A 368 -4.00 34.67 -4.89
CA ARG A 368 -2.92 33.88 -4.27
C ARG A 368 -3.51 32.82 -3.33
N VAL A 369 -2.88 31.66 -3.27
CA VAL A 369 -3.15 30.60 -2.30
C VAL A 369 -1.84 30.15 -1.66
N GLU A 370 -1.90 29.69 -0.42
CA GLU A 370 -0.76 29.09 0.27
C GLU A 370 -0.98 27.59 0.37
N TYR A 371 0.01 26.82 -0.04
CA TYR A 371 0.04 25.38 0.15
C TYR A 371 0.83 25.01 1.40
N ARG A 372 0.25 24.15 2.23
CA ARG A 372 0.88 23.61 3.45
C ARG A 372 0.90 22.10 3.40
N LEU A 373 2.08 21.57 3.53
CA LEU A 373 2.39 20.17 3.55
C LEU A 373 2.90 19.81 4.91
N THR A 374 2.20 18.89 5.58
CA THR A 374 2.57 18.54 6.95
C THR A 374 2.84 17.06 7.01
N THR A 375 4.02 16.72 7.49
CA THR A 375 4.49 15.35 7.73
C THR A 375 4.79 15.20 9.22
N LYS A 376 4.14 14.26 9.88
CA LYS A 376 4.30 13.99 11.33
C LYS A 376 4.29 12.48 11.59
N PRO A 377 5.19 11.70 11.00
CA PRO A 377 5.20 10.28 11.24
C PRO A 377 5.71 9.98 12.66
N GLN A 378 5.21 8.92 13.25
CA GLN A 378 5.90 8.24 14.32
C GLN A 378 6.60 7.03 13.70
N LEU A 379 7.90 7.17 13.41
CA LEU A 379 8.64 6.09 12.80
C LEU A 379 8.68 4.89 13.74
N PRO A 380 8.28 3.69 13.29
CA PRO A 380 8.36 2.50 14.13
C PRO A 380 9.78 2.22 14.60
N ALA A 381 9.93 1.86 15.89
CA ALA A 381 11.23 1.45 16.42
C ALA A 381 11.74 0.15 15.78
N ASP A 382 10.82 -0.68 15.29
CA ASP A 382 11.04 -1.94 14.60
C ASP A 382 10.89 -1.84 13.07
N LEU A 383 11.12 -0.64 12.50
CA LEU A 383 11.24 -0.48 11.06
C LEU A 383 12.38 -1.37 10.52
N ALA A 384 12.14 -2.09 9.43
CA ALA A 384 13.09 -3.07 8.91
C ALA A 384 14.43 -2.43 8.52
N TYR A 385 14.39 -1.25 7.91
CA TYR A 385 15.57 -0.51 7.47
C TYR A 385 15.64 0.86 8.14
N ASP A 386 16.86 1.37 8.31
CA ASP A 386 17.05 2.77 8.72
C ASP A 386 16.60 3.70 7.61
N VAL A 387 16.00 4.84 7.98
CA VAL A 387 15.71 5.90 7.03
C VAL A 387 17.01 6.65 6.76
N VAL A 388 17.49 6.59 5.53
CA VAL A 388 18.73 7.22 5.08
C VAL A 388 18.51 8.30 4.03
N HIS A 389 17.36 8.26 3.35
CA HIS A 389 16.97 9.26 2.35
C HIS A 389 15.55 9.71 2.59
N VAL A 390 15.36 11.02 2.72
CA VAL A 390 14.05 11.67 2.83
C VAL A 390 13.94 12.73 1.75
N ARG A 391 12.89 12.64 0.96
CA ARG A 391 12.61 13.60 -0.09
C ARG A 391 11.11 13.92 -0.12
N ASP A 392 10.82 15.16 -0.35
CA ASP A 392 9.50 15.65 -0.61
C ASP A 392 9.38 16.10 -2.08
N THR A 393 8.27 15.77 -2.72
CA THR A 393 7.98 16.17 -4.10
C THR A 393 6.60 16.76 -4.16
N ASP A 394 6.47 17.98 -4.66
CA ASP A 394 5.19 18.67 -4.89
C ASP A 394 4.93 18.80 -6.39
N THR A 395 3.85 18.21 -6.86
CA THR A 395 3.41 18.35 -8.25
C THR A 395 2.23 19.30 -8.30
N TYR A 396 2.39 20.42 -9.00
CA TYR A 396 1.39 21.46 -9.14
C TYR A 396 0.88 21.61 -10.58
N ASP A 397 -0.35 22.09 -10.70
CA ASP A 397 -0.98 22.29 -12.02
C ASP A 397 -0.24 23.36 -12.82
N GLN A 398 -0.23 23.25 -14.14
CA GLN A 398 0.37 24.23 -15.06
C GLN A 398 -0.23 25.62 -14.97
N TYR A 399 -1.43 25.75 -14.41
CA TYR A 399 -2.10 27.01 -14.16
C TYR A 399 -1.85 27.60 -12.77
N LEU A 400 -0.96 26.99 -11.98
CA LEU A 400 -0.45 27.56 -10.76
C LEU A 400 0.93 28.18 -11.02
N ILE A 401 1.08 29.45 -10.68
CA ILE A 401 2.37 30.16 -10.75
C ILE A 401 2.93 30.25 -9.32
N PRO A 402 3.91 29.38 -8.96
CA PRO A 402 4.46 29.38 -7.61
C PRO A 402 5.34 30.61 -7.37
N ASP A 403 5.21 31.21 -6.18
CA ASP A 403 6.16 32.21 -5.69
C ASP A 403 7.30 31.51 -4.96
N LYS A 404 8.36 31.20 -5.70
CA LYS A 404 9.52 30.41 -5.24
C LYS A 404 10.23 31.03 -4.03
N GLN A 405 10.07 32.35 -3.79
CA GLN A 405 10.71 33.06 -2.68
C GLN A 405 9.97 32.86 -1.36
N THR A 406 8.73 32.41 -1.41
CA THR A 406 7.89 32.16 -0.22
C THR A 406 8.08 30.77 0.36
N LEU A 407 8.93 29.93 -0.27
CA LEU A 407 9.21 28.57 0.22
C LEU A 407 9.85 28.67 1.62
N GLU A 408 9.20 28.04 2.58
CA GLU A 408 9.66 27.92 3.95
C GLU A 408 9.44 26.49 4.45
N ILE A 409 10.45 25.92 5.09
CA ILE A 409 10.37 24.63 5.74
C ILE A 409 10.64 24.82 7.22
N THR A 410 9.72 24.33 8.05
CA THR A 410 9.76 24.54 9.50
C THR A 410 9.70 23.21 10.23
N ASP A 411 10.58 23.01 11.21
CA ASP A 411 10.41 21.98 12.22
C ASP A 411 9.27 22.41 13.17
N LEU A 412 8.17 21.68 13.14
CA LEU A 412 6.98 22.03 13.94
C LEU A 412 7.12 21.71 15.43
N ALA A 413 8.07 20.85 15.81
CA ALA A 413 8.31 20.53 17.20
C ALA A 413 9.01 21.70 17.92
N THR A 414 9.89 22.39 17.21
CA THR A 414 10.66 23.53 17.74
C THR A 414 10.13 24.89 17.28
N GLY A 415 9.39 24.92 16.17
CA GLY A 415 8.97 26.14 15.47
C GLY A 415 10.13 26.82 14.74
N THR A 416 11.24 26.11 14.50
CA THR A 416 12.45 26.69 13.89
C THR A 416 12.45 26.44 12.39
N PRO A 417 12.68 27.46 11.55
CA PRO A 417 12.91 27.26 10.12
C PRO A 417 14.17 26.43 9.86
N LEU A 418 14.10 25.49 8.91
CA LEU A 418 15.22 24.73 8.43
C LEU A 418 16.09 25.60 7.50
N VAL A 419 17.37 25.31 7.46
CA VAL A 419 18.36 26.06 6.66
C VAL A 419 18.52 25.42 5.28
N THR A 420 18.35 26.22 4.23
CA THR A 420 18.64 25.79 2.86
C THR A 420 20.14 25.62 2.67
N ALA A 421 20.56 24.50 2.12
CA ALA A 421 21.97 24.31 1.72
C ALA A 421 22.32 25.19 0.53
N ASP A 422 23.46 25.83 0.60
CA ASP A 422 24.07 26.60 -0.50
C ASP A 422 25.53 26.15 -0.68
N PRO A 423 25.79 25.04 -1.40
CA PRO A 423 27.13 24.53 -1.58
C PRO A 423 28.13 25.52 -2.22
N PRO A 424 27.74 26.36 -3.22
CA PRO A 424 28.58 27.40 -3.75
C PRO A 424 29.03 28.43 -2.70
N MET A 425 28.18 28.71 -1.70
CA MET A 425 28.50 29.63 -0.60
C MET A 425 29.10 28.92 0.61
N GLY A 426 29.27 27.60 0.56
CA GLY A 426 29.79 26.79 1.67
C GLY A 426 28.83 26.63 2.84
N VAL A 427 27.53 26.81 2.63
CA VAL A 427 26.50 26.60 3.65
C VAL A 427 26.08 25.15 3.68
N GLU A 428 26.39 24.45 4.78
CA GLU A 428 25.81 23.14 5.08
C GLU A 428 24.41 23.38 5.60
N GLY A 429 23.40 23.05 4.79
CA GLY A 429 22.00 23.22 5.15
C GLY A 429 21.34 21.90 5.56
N ASP A 430 20.11 22.02 6.01
CA ASP A 430 19.25 20.89 6.37
C ASP A 430 18.58 20.27 5.13
N TYR A 431 18.44 21.05 4.05
CA TYR A 431 17.83 20.59 2.80
C TYR A 431 18.33 21.37 1.58
N THR A 432 18.05 20.80 0.40
CA THR A 432 18.11 21.49 -0.89
C THR A 432 16.72 21.52 -1.52
N ALA A 433 16.40 22.58 -2.27
CA ALA A 433 15.15 22.69 -3.01
C ALA A 433 15.42 22.97 -4.49
N ALA A 434 14.70 22.31 -5.36
CA ALA A 434 14.76 22.49 -6.81
C ALA A 434 13.36 22.60 -7.39
N TRP A 435 13.16 23.64 -8.24
CA TRP A 435 11.94 23.85 -8.99
C TRP A 435 12.18 23.48 -10.45
N ASP A 436 11.33 22.62 -10.99
CA ASP A 436 11.28 22.28 -12.42
C ASP A 436 10.00 22.85 -13.01
N ASP A 437 10.14 23.91 -13.81
CA ASP A 437 9.00 24.60 -14.45
C ASP A 437 8.45 23.84 -15.66
N GLU A 438 9.19 22.86 -16.20
CA GLU A 438 8.74 22.03 -17.31
C GLU A 438 7.83 20.89 -16.83
N SER A 439 8.21 20.22 -15.75
CA SER A 439 7.42 19.16 -15.13
C SER A 439 6.42 19.69 -14.08
N HIS A 440 6.46 20.98 -13.74
CA HIS A 440 5.66 21.59 -12.69
C HIS A 440 5.87 20.92 -11.32
N GLU A 441 7.13 20.74 -10.94
CA GLU A 441 7.51 20.01 -9.74
C GLU A 441 8.45 20.84 -8.84
N LEU A 442 8.19 20.79 -7.54
CA LEU A 442 9.13 21.19 -6.50
C LEU A 442 9.68 19.94 -5.84
N THR A 443 10.98 19.73 -5.89
CA THR A 443 11.67 18.68 -5.14
C THR A 443 12.44 19.27 -3.98
N ILE A 444 12.25 18.70 -2.77
CA ILE A 444 13.00 19.03 -1.56
C ILE A 444 13.73 17.75 -1.11
N ALA A 445 15.05 17.80 -1.04
CA ALA A 445 15.87 16.70 -0.54
C ALA A 445 16.53 17.10 0.77
N TYR A 446 16.27 16.34 1.84
CA TYR A 446 16.88 16.59 3.14
C TYR A 446 18.31 16.07 3.16
N SER A 447 19.21 16.77 3.86
CA SER A 447 20.61 16.38 3.98
C SER A 447 20.74 15.09 4.80
N ASP A 448 21.77 14.30 4.49
CA ASP A 448 22.06 13.06 5.23
C ASP A 448 22.21 13.33 6.73
N LYS A 449 22.82 14.46 7.10
CA LYS A 449 22.98 14.88 8.48
C LYS A 449 21.62 15.10 9.15
N TYR A 450 20.72 15.88 8.52
CA TYR A 450 19.39 16.15 9.06
C TYR A 450 18.57 14.86 9.20
N VAL A 451 18.66 13.97 8.20
CA VAL A 451 17.97 12.68 8.23
C VAL A 451 18.48 11.81 9.40
N GLN A 452 19.81 11.70 9.57
CA GLN A 452 20.39 10.93 10.67
C GLN A 452 20.08 11.48 12.06
N GLU A 453 19.90 12.79 12.19
CA GLU A 453 19.59 13.43 13.47
C GLU A 453 18.09 13.36 13.82
N HIS A 454 17.19 13.39 12.84
CA HIS A 454 15.75 13.59 13.06
C HIS A 454 14.85 12.44 12.60
N TRP A 455 15.29 11.61 11.65
CA TRP A 455 14.47 10.56 11.02
C TRP A 455 14.91 9.14 11.41
N THR A 456 15.30 8.95 12.66
CA THR A 456 15.74 7.64 13.18
C THR A 456 14.55 6.77 13.58
N LYS A 457 14.76 5.45 13.64
CA LYS A 457 13.76 4.50 14.15
C LYS A 457 13.28 4.92 15.54
N GLY A 458 11.98 4.95 15.74
CA GLY A 458 11.35 5.39 16.98
C GLY A 458 11.25 6.90 17.15
N SER A 459 11.78 7.71 16.23
CA SER A 459 11.64 9.17 16.28
C SER A 459 10.27 9.65 15.79
N HIS A 460 9.97 10.91 16.07
CA HIS A 460 8.75 11.56 15.64
C HIS A 460 9.06 12.90 14.95
N PRO A 461 9.62 12.87 13.72
CA PRO A 461 9.89 14.08 12.97
C PRO A 461 8.59 14.81 12.64
N GLN A 462 8.61 16.14 12.72
CA GLN A 462 7.45 16.99 12.46
C GLN A 462 7.87 18.14 11.57
N VAL A 463 7.57 18.04 10.29
CA VAL A 463 7.99 19.03 9.30
C VAL A 463 6.77 19.60 8.59
N GLN A 464 6.80 20.92 8.37
CA GLN A 464 5.87 21.61 7.50
C GLN A 464 6.61 22.35 6.41
N VAL A 465 6.25 22.07 5.17
CA VAL A 465 6.66 22.86 4.02
C VAL A 465 5.50 23.78 3.64
N ARG A 466 5.79 25.03 3.36
CA ARG A 466 4.81 25.98 2.83
C ARG A 466 5.38 26.79 1.69
N PHE A 467 4.56 27.11 0.73
CA PHE A 467 4.82 28.10 -0.31
C PHE A 467 3.51 28.71 -0.80
N GLU A 468 3.62 29.89 -1.43
CA GLU A 468 2.49 30.57 -2.03
C GLU A 468 2.52 30.43 -3.55
N GLY A 469 1.35 30.48 -4.18
CA GLY A 469 1.22 30.50 -5.62
C GLY A 469 0.01 31.34 -6.04
N THR A 470 0.02 31.80 -7.28
CA THR A 470 -1.07 32.54 -7.89
C THR A 470 -1.74 31.71 -8.96
N VAL A 471 -3.07 31.66 -8.97
CA VAL A 471 -3.82 31.02 -10.06
C VAL A 471 -3.66 31.86 -11.32
N SER A 472 -3.20 31.25 -12.42
CA SER A 472 -2.96 31.92 -13.69
C SER A 472 -4.25 32.50 -14.28
N GLU A 473 -4.13 33.67 -14.93
CA GLU A 473 -5.23 34.28 -15.68
C GLU A 473 -5.66 33.45 -16.90
N ASP A 474 -4.78 32.58 -17.37
CA ASP A 474 -5.04 31.66 -18.48
C ASP A 474 -5.78 30.38 -18.06
N ALA A 475 -6.03 30.17 -16.77
CA ALA A 475 -6.71 28.99 -16.27
C ALA A 475 -8.12 28.87 -16.87
N PRO A 476 -8.45 27.73 -17.53
CA PRO A 476 -9.79 27.51 -18.08
C PRO A 476 -10.81 27.33 -16.94
N THR A 477 -12.01 27.88 -17.12
CA THR A 477 -13.09 27.78 -16.13
C THR A 477 -13.62 26.37 -15.90
N THR A 478 -13.27 25.46 -16.80
CA THR A 478 -13.70 24.04 -16.77
C THR A 478 -12.69 23.11 -16.12
N VAL A 479 -11.52 23.63 -15.71
CA VAL A 479 -10.42 22.86 -15.14
C VAL A 479 -10.22 23.26 -13.70
N LYS A 480 -10.06 22.28 -12.83
CA LYS A 480 -9.62 22.51 -11.44
C LYS A 480 -8.10 22.66 -11.41
N VAL A 481 -7.61 23.63 -10.70
CA VAL A 481 -6.18 23.83 -10.44
C VAL A 481 -5.80 22.96 -9.26
N GLY A 482 -5.13 21.84 -9.55
CA GLY A 482 -4.79 20.83 -8.56
C GLY A 482 -3.36 20.94 -8.06
N ASN A 483 -3.12 20.37 -6.88
CA ASN A 483 -1.79 20.24 -6.32
C ASN A 483 -1.72 19.01 -5.43
N GLN A 484 -0.69 18.18 -5.60
CA GLN A 484 -0.45 16.98 -4.83
C GLN A 484 1.00 16.93 -4.35
N TRP A 485 1.17 16.34 -3.22
CA TRP A 485 2.45 16.14 -2.56
C TRP A 485 2.76 14.67 -2.37
N ALA A 486 4.03 14.33 -2.34
CA ALA A 486 4.48 13.00 -1.98
C ALA A 486 5.71 13.07 -1.06
N LEU A 487 5.70 12.27 0.00
CA LEU A 487 6.87 11.99 0.83
C LEU A 487 7.53 10.72 0.34
N THR A 488 8.83 10.76 0.15
CA THR A 488 9.64 9.58 -0.19
C THR A 488 10.60 9.25 0.94
N LEU A 489 10.48 8.03 1.49
CA LEU A 489 11.42 7.46 2.46
C LEU A 489 12.15 6.30 1.81
N ASN A 490 13.47 6.36 1.67
CA ASN A 490 14.31 5.32 1.05
C ASN A 490 13.87 4.85 -0.35
N GLY A 491 13.04 5.61 -1.05
CA GLY A 491 12.46 5.22 -2.33
C GLY A 491 10.97 4.85 -2.25
N SER A 492 10.45 4.57 -1.07
CA SER A 492 9.01 4.37 -0.84
C SER A 492 8.26 5.69 -0.94
N VAL A 493 7.34 5.81 -1.88
CA VAL A 493 6.59 7.03 -2.17
C VAL A 493 5.21 6.99 -1.53
N THR A 494 4.92 7.96 -0.68
CA THR A 494 3.61 8.13 -0.05
C THR A 494 2.95 9.41 -0.54
N PRO A 495 1.94 9.34 -1.41
CA PRO A 495 1.23 10.53 -1.88
C PRO A 495 0.28 11.07 -0.81
N SER A 496 0.11 12.38 -0.78
CA SER A 496 -0.92 13.06 0.01
C SER A 496 -2.29 13.01 -0.67
N ASN A 497 -3.29 13.56 0.00
CA ASN A 497 -4.51 14.00 -0.68
C ASN A 497 -4.17 15.04 -1.76
N ILE A 498 -4.97 15.08 -2.82
CA ILE A 498 -4.96 16.18 -3.79
C ILE A 498 -5.77 17.32 -3.17
N VAL A 499 -5.32 18.55 -3.35
CA VAL A 499 -6.08 19.76 -3.08
C VAL A 499 -6.35 20.49 -4.39
N GLU A 500 -7.54 21.05 -4.56
CA GLU A 500 -7.99 21.60 -5.82
C GLU A 500 -8.74 22.92 -5.61
N ASN A 501 -8.62 23.84 -6.56
CA ASN A 501 -9.38 25.08 -6.59
C ASN A 501 -10.12 25.22 -7.93
N ASN A 502 -11.28 25.88 -7.91
CA ASN A 502 -12.08 26.14 -9.09
C ASN A 502 -11.83 27.60 -9.54
N PRO A 503 -11.22 27.83 -10.72
CA PRO A 503 -10.96 29.17 -11.23
C PRO A 503 -12.08 29.64 -12.20
N PRO A 504 -13.20 30.21 -11.70
CA PRO A 504 -14.23 30.71 -12.59
C PRO A 504 -13.79 32.03 -13.22
N LYS A 505 -14.42 32.37 -14.32
CA LYS A 505 -14.37 33.72 -14.89
C LYS A 505 -15.75 34.37 -14.77
N HIS A 506 -15.78 35.63 -14.49
CA HIS A 506 -17.01 36.41 -14.62
C HIS A 506 -17.35 36.55 -16.11
N ASP A 507 -18.64 36.47 -16.45
CA ASP A 507 -19.15 36.63 -17.80
C ASP A 507 -20.23 37.76 -17.82
N PRO A 508 -19.84 39.00 -17.55
CA PRO A 508 -20.77 40.11 -17.63
C PRO A 508 -21.16 40.33 -19.09
N SER A 509 -22.42 40.68 -19.30
CA SER A 509 -22.94 41.03 -20.61
C SER A 509 -23.61 42.39 -20.58
N LYS A 510 -23.66 43.05 -21.73
CA LYS A 510 -24.32 44.33 -21.90
C LYS A 510 -25.31 44.29 -23.01
N LYS A 511 -26.46 44.94 -22.83
CA LYS A 511 -27.52 45.09 -23.84
C LYS A 511 -27.94 46.54 -23.88
N ASP A 512 -28.29 47.02 -25.07
CA ASP A 512 -28.96 48.29 -25.29
C ASP A 512 -30.41 48.01 -25.74
N THR A 513 -31.38 48.56 -24.98
CA THR A 513 -32.81 48.29 -25.24
C THR A 513 -33.62 49.61 -25.24
N GLN A 514 -34.81 49.57 -25.86
CA GLN A 514 -35.76 50.67 -25.81
C GLN A 514 -36.10 51.01 -24.34
N SER A 515 -36.29 52.31 -24.06
CA SER A 515 -36.90 52.71 -22.79
C SER A 515 -38.41 52.43 -22.80
N SER A 516 -38.96 52.15 -21.61
CA SER A 516 -40.42 51.97 -21.42
C SER A 516 -41.22 53.24 -21.81
N ALA A 517 -40.58 54.38 -21.82
CA ALA A 517 -41.18 55.61 -22.21
C ALA A 517 -41.36 55.77 -23.75
N GLN A 518 -40.60 55.04 -24.53
CA GLN A 518 -40.59 55.15 -26.00
C GLN A 518 -40.87 53.83 -26.74
N GLY A 519 -41.00 52.73 -26.03
CA GLY A 519 -41.24 51.45 -26.64
C GLY A 519 -41.28 50.27 -25.66
N ASP A 520 -40.94 49.08 -26.17
CA ASP A 520 -40.86 47.84 -25.39
C ASP A 520 -39.43 47.66 -24.88
N PRO A 521 -39.20 47.63 -23.58
CA PRO A 521 -37.87 47.50 -23.00
C PRO A 521 -37.21 46.15 -23.25
N THR A 522 -37.92 45.18 -23.86
CA THR A 522 -37.34 43.89 -24.28
C THR A 522 -36.72 43.96 -25.69
N VAL A 523 -37.00 45.01 -26.46
CA VAL A 523 -36.52 45.19 -27.82
C VAL A 523 -35.13 45.81 -27.83
N THR A 524 -34.17 45.11 -28.42
CA THR A 524 -32.80 45.65 -28.59
C THR A 524 -32.76 46.77 -29.61
N ILE A 525 -32.03 47.82 -29.27
CA ILE A 525 -31.73 48.95 -30.13
C ILE A 525 -30.23 49.05 -30.46
N ASP A 526 -29.46 48.06 -30.07
CA ASP A 526 -28.05 47.97 -30.42
C ASP A 526 -27.85 48.08 -31.97
N GLY A 527 -26.91 48.93 -32.38
CA GLY A 527 -26.64 49.24 -33.75
C GLY A 527 -27.76 50.01 -34.47
N LYS A 528 -28.78 50.54 -33.76
CA LYS A 528 -29.85 51.36 -34.35
C LYS A 528 -29.52 52.82 -34.32
N THR A 529 -30.11 53.59 -35.25
CA THR A 529 -30.00 55.05 -35.23
C THR A 529 -30.93 55.68 -34.22
N MET A 530 -30.37 56.50 -33.34
CA MET A 530 -31.09 57.26 -32.30
C MET A 530 -31.16 58.74 -32.70
N LEU A 531 -32.28 59.37 -32.38
CA LEU A 531 -32.49 60.80 -32.58
C LEU A 531 -32.23 61.60 -31.28
N LEU A 532 -32.00 62.89 -31.46
CA LEU A 532 -31.84 63.79 -30.31
C LEU A 532 -33.11 63.77 -29.43
N GLY A 533 -32.92 63.49 -28.15
CA GLY A 533 -34.00 63.34 -27.17
C GLY A 533 -34.55 61.93 -27.00
N ASP A 534 -34.13 60.97 -27.83
CA ASP A 534 -34.48 59.55 -27.67
C ASP A 534 -33.91 59.05 -26.33
N THR A 535 -34.57 58.02 -25.79
CA THR A 535 -34.16 57.35 -24.54
C THR A 535 -34.00 55.85 -24.77
N GLY A 536 -33.04 55.28 -24.07
CA GLY A 536 -32.76 53.85 -24.09
C GLY A 536 -32.30 53.38 -22.69
N ASN A 537 -32.03 52.09 -22.57
CA ASN A 537 -31.49 51.52 -21.35
C ASN A 537 -30.24 50.70 -21.66
N TYR A 538 -29.10 51.03 -21.10
CA TYR A 538 -28.00 50.11 -20.96
C TYR A 538 -28.33 49.15 -19.80
N THR A 539 -28.34 47.85 -20.09
CA THR A 539 -28.54 46.81 -19.08
C THR A 539 -27.28 45.95 -19.01
N VAL A 540 -26.60 45.99 -17.88
CA VAL A 540 -25.38 45.22 -17.64
C VAL A 540 -25.65 44.10 -16.64
N THR A 541 -25.24 42.90 -16.99
CA THR A 541 -25.31 41.75 -16.09
C THR A 541 -24.14 41.81 -15.12
N LEU A 542 -24.40 41.89 -13.84
CA LEU A 542 -23.41 41.68 -12.77
C LEU A 542 -23.43 40.23 -12.34
N ASP A 543 -22.38 39.46 -12.67
CA ASP A 543 -22.26 38.05 -12.39
C ASP A 543 -21.68 37.78 -10.98
N LEU A 544 -22.54 37.40 -10.04
CA LEU A 544 -22.18 36.97 -8.68
C LEU A 544 -22.61 35.55 -8.38
N LYS A 545 -22.64 34.68 -9.40
CA LYS A 545 -23.12 33.28 -9.28
C LYS A 545 -22.32 32.41 -8.30
N GLN A 546 -21.07 32.75 -8.07
CA GLN A 546 -20.19 31.93 -7.22
C GLN A 546 -20.47 32.15 -5.73
N LYS A 547 -20.73 31.02 -5.00
CA LYS A 547 -21.02 31.05 -3.56
C LYS A 547 -19.84 30.62 -2.70
N ASP A 548 -19.09 29.59 -3.16
CA ASP A 548 -18.06 28.92 -2.37
C ASP A 548 -16.69 29.56 -2.62
N ASN A 549 -16.62 30.87 -2.43
CA ASN A 549 -15.37 31.61 -2.61
C ASN A 549 -14.38 31.28 -1.49
N ALA A 550 -13.14 31.01 -1.85
CA ALA A 550 -12.04 30.86 -0.89
C ALA A 550 -11.74 32.19 -0.18
N TYR A 551 -11.85 33.26 -0.92
CA TYR A 551 -11.69 34.60 -0.41
C TYR A 551 -13.03 35.24 -0.12
N ARG A 552 -13.08 36.08 0.93
CA ARG A 552 -14.21 36.94 1.22
C ARG A 552 -14.40 37.97 0.09
N VAL A 553 -15.63 38.13 -0.42
CA VAL A 553 -15.93 39.12 -1.42
C VAL A 553 -16.12 40.49 -0.68
N TRP A 554 -15.16 41.35 -0.85
CA TRP A 554 -15.13 42.65 -0.21
C TRP A 554 -15.53 43.80 -1.17
N ARG A 555 -15.45 43.57 -2.46
CA ARG A 555 -15.80 44.50 -3.52
C ARG A 555 -16.47 43.76 -4.68
N ALA A 556 -17.65 44.21 -5.10
CA ALA A 556 -18.32 43.70 -6.27
C ALA A 556 -19.21 44.74 -6.90
N GLY A 557 -19.10 44.93 -8.19
CA GLY A 557 -19.90 45.93 -8.90
C GLY A 557 -19.53 46.13 -10.36
N ILE A 558 -20.16 47.13 -10.95
CA ILE A 558 -19.97 47.53 -12.36
C ILE A 558 -19.43 48.95 -12.40
N THR A 559 -18.46 49.17 -13.27
CA THR A 559 -18.01 50.49 -13.74
C THR A 559 -18.34 50.62 -15.22
N ASP A 560 -19.05 51.62 -15.62
CA ASP A 560 -19.49 51.89 -17.00
C ASP A 560 -19.04 53.30 -17.43
N ASP A 561 -18.04 53.33 -18.31
CA ASP A 561 -17.51 54.60 -18.89
C ASP A 561 -18.26 54.86 -20.20
N TYR A 562 -19.37 55.59 -20.08
CA TYR A 562 -20.24 55.87 -21.21
C TYR A 562 -19.86 57.22 -21.90
N ASP A 563 -20.28 57.38 -23.16
CA ASP A 563 -19.97 58.59 -23.93
C ASP A 563 -20.87 59.78 -23.50
N GLU A 564 -20.44 60.50 -22.44
CA GLU A 564 -21.19 61.57 -21.80
C GLU A 564 -21.40 62.78 -22.73
N GLN A 565 -20.67 62.85 -23.84
CA GLN A 565 -20.90 63.91 -24.82
C GLN A 565 -22.18 63.67 -25.62
N TYR A 566 -22.62 62.47 -25.74
CA TYR A 566 -23.76 62.05 -26.59
C TYR A 566 -24.95 61.54 -25.79
N VAL A 567 -24.72 60.93 -24.65
CA VAL A 567 -25.78 60.42 -23.79
C VAL A 567 -25.65 60.94 -22.36
N SER A 568 -26.74 61.08 -21.67
CA SER A 568 -26.81 61.48 -20.26
C SER A 568 -27.49 60.38 -19.45
N ILE A 569 -26.85 59.98 -18.33
CA ILE A 569 -27.38 59.03 -17.34
C ILE A 569 -27.56 59.77 -16.03
N LEU A 570 -28.72 59.61 -15.38
CA LEU A 570 -28.96 60.15 -14.04
C LEU A 570 -28.81 59.05 -12.99
N PRO A 571 -28.02 59.24 -11.93
CA PRO A 571 -27.82 58.22 -10.90
C PRO A 571 -29.11 57.80 -10.18
N SER A 572 -30.09 58.70 -10.10
CA SER A 572 -31.41 58.43 -9.51
C SER A 572 -32.26 57.43 -10.28
N ASP A 573 -31.95 57.29 -11.57
CA ASP A 573 -32.74 56.48 -12.50
C ASP A 573 -32.14 55.07 -12.69
N ILE A 574 -30.94 54.81 -12.14
CA ILE A 574 -30.27 53.52 -12.19
C ILE A 574 -30.93 52.56 -11.21
N GLU A 575 -31.32 51.41 -11.70
CA GLU A 575 -31.93 50.33 -10.93
C GLU A 575 -31.06 49.05 -10.97
N VAL A 576 -31.01 48.31 -9.87
CA VAL A 576 -30.42 47.00 -9.79
C VAL A 576 -31.52 45.99 -9.50
N LEU A 577 -31.74 45.08 -10.44
CA LEU A 577 -32.77 44.03 -10.33
C LEU A 577 -32.13 42.67 -10.07
N ASP A 578 -32.72 41.92 -9.17
CA ASP A 578 -32.32 40.51 -8.97
C ASP A 578 -32.90 39.58 -10.06
N GLN A 579 -32.61 38.28 -10.01
CA GLN A 579 -33.11 37.28 -10.96
C GLN A 579 -34.64 37.16 -11.02
N SER A 580 -35.35 37.57 -9.97
CA SER A 580 -36.83 37.61 -9.94
C SER A 580 -37.41 38.90 -10.52
N GLY A 581 -36.54 39.88 -10.82
CA GLY A 581 -36.91 41.24 -11.25
C GLY A 581 -37.30 42.15 -10.10
N GLU A 582 -36.97 41.79 -8.85
CA GLU A 582 -37.15 42.66 -7.69
C GLU A 582 -36.07 43.75 -7.66
N ASP A 583 -36.48 44.99 -7.37
CA ASP A 583 -35.57 46.12 -7.20
C ASP A 583 -34.80 45.98 -5.87
N VAL A 584 -33.49 45.78 -6.00
CA VAL A 584 -32.54 45.64 -4.88
C VAL A 584 -31.51 46.78 -4.87
N THR A 585 -31.77 47.87 -5.58
CA THR A 585 -30.89 49.05 -5.70
C THR A 585 -30.41 49.54 -4.33
N GLY A 586 -31.28 49.48 -3.31
CA GLY A 586 -30.95 49.83 -1.95
C GLY A 586 -29.76 49.10 -1.31
N ARG A 587 -29.36 47.96 -1.89
CA ARG A 587 -28.17 47.20 -1.45
C ARG A 587 -26.87 47.62 -2.17
N PHE A 588 -26.95 48.62 -3.07
CA PHE A 588 -25.83 49.10 -3.86
C PHE A 588 -25.60 50.61 -3.65
N ASN A 589 -24.36 51.04 -3.77
CA ASN A 589 -23.95 52.40 -3.93
C ASN A 589 -23.98 52.76 -5.42
N VAL A 590 -24.73 53.78 -5.80
CA VAL A 590 -24.87 54.24 -7.18
C VAL A 590 -24.36 55.68 -7.30
N GLN A 591 -23.40 55.90 -8.18
CA GLN A 591 -22.85 57.24 -8.50
C GLN A 591 -22.64 57.36 -10.00
N VAL A 592 -22.78 58.59 -10.48
CA VAL A 592 -22.37 58.97 -11.84
C VAL A 592 -21.49 60.19 -11.71
N ARG A 593 -20.27 60.10 -12.18
CA ARG A 593 -19.29 61.20 -12.10
C ARG A 593 -18.35 61.14 -13.31
N ASP A 594 -18.16 62.33 -13.93
CA ASP A 594 -17.22 62.50 -15.05
C ASP A 594 -17.40 61.51 -16.19
N GLY A 595 -18.65 61.21 -16.57
CA GLY A 595 -18.98 60.24 -17.65
C GLY A 595 -18.93 58.79 -17.25
N VAL A 596 -18.68 58.49 -15.96
CA VAL A 596 -18.60 57.11 -15.47
C VAL A 596 -19.72 56.81 -14.48
N ALA A 597 -20.44 55.73 -14.72
CA ALA A 597 -21.41 55.18 -13.77
C ALA A 597 -20.75 54.09 -12.92
N TYR A 598 -20.89 54.21 -11.61
CA TYR A 598 -20.39 53.27 -10.62
C TYR A 598 -21.57 52.64 -9.87
N VAL A 599 -21.69 51.33 -9.90
CA VAL A 599 -22.74 50.59 -9.19
C VAL A 599 -22.07 49.43 -8.42
N TYR A 600 -21.84 49.64 -7.15
CA TYR A 600 -21.13 48.67 -6.31
C TYR A 600 -21.98 48.24 -5.11
N ALA A 601 -21.90 46.96 -4.76
CA ALA A 601 -22.54 46.41 -3.57
C ALA A 601 -22.08 47.15 -2.31
N LYS A 602 -23.00 47.44 -1.42
CA LYS A 602 -22.71 48.05 -0.10
C LYS A 602 -21.99 47.05 0.78
N THR A 603 -21.04 47.55 1.56
CA THR A 603 -20.39 46.77 2.63
C THR A 603 -21.30 46.73 3.87
N VAL A 604 -21.32 45.59 4.56
CA VAL A 604 -22.15 45.40 5.76
C VAL A 604 -21.32 45.44 7.04
N ASP A 605 -20.00 45.34 6.92
CA ASP A 605 -19.08 45.31 8.05
C ASP A 605 -18.30 46.61 8.16
N THR A 606 -18.10 47.06 9.38
CA THR A 606 -17.07 48.04 9.73
C THR A 606 -15.94 47.31 10.40
N PHE A 607 -14.70 47.50 9.94
CA PHE A 607 -13.56 46.88 10.61
C PHE A 607 -12.33 47.78 10.51
N VAL A 608 -11.39 47.57 11.42
CA VAL A 608 -10.11 48.27 11.42
C VAL A 608 -9.07 47.31 10.87
N PRO A 609 -8.46 47.56 9.71
CA PRO A 609 -7.41 46.73 9.17
C PRO A 609 -6.23 46.59 10.13
N LYS A 610 -5.50 45.50 10.06
CA LYS A 610 -4.25 45.30 10.82
C LYS A 610 -3.23 46.42 10.57
N THR A 611 -3.33 47.05 9.43
CA THR A 611 -2.50 48.23 9.06
C THR A 611 -2.85 49.49 9.79
N GLY A 612 -3.86 49.52 10.68
CA GLY A 612 -4.38 50.71 11.34
C GLY A 612 -5.24 51.59 10.44
N ARG A 613 -5.52 51.13 9.23
CA ARG A 613 -6.33 51.85 8.24
C ARG A 613 -7.82 51.66 8.54
N THR A 614 -8.58 52.71 8.61
CA THR A 614 -10.04 52.63 8.79
C THR A 614 -10.72 52.78 7.43
N ILE A 615 -11.60 51.84 7.09
CA ILE A 615 -12.43 51.89 5.90
C ILE A 615 -13.87 52.16 6.35
N PRO A 616 -14.60 53.09 5.76
CA PRO A 616 -16.01 53.31 6.09
C PRO A 616 -16.82 52.01 5.89
N GLY A 617 -17.82 51.79 6.74
CA GLY A 617 -18.68 50.61 6.64
C GLY A 617 -19.51 50.54 5.36
N ASP A 618 -19.73 51.69 4.73
CA ASP A 618 -20.41 51.83 3.44
C ASP A 618 -19.58 52.76 2.52
N PRO A 619 -18.38 52.34 2.09
CA PRO A 619 -17.47 53.18 1.32
C PRO A 619 -18.01 53.47 -0.07
N GLN A 620 -17.65 54.62 -0.59
CA GLN A 620 -17.92 54.97 -1.98
C GLN A 620 -16.99 54.15 -2.91
N PRO A 621 -17.41 53.94 -4.18
CA PRO A 621 -16.60 53.13 -5.12
C PRO A 621 -15.16 53.59 -5.30
N GLU A 622 -14.92 54.91 -5.27
CA GLU A 622 -13.58 55.47 -5.39
C GLU A 622 -12.68 55.19 -4.20
N ASP A 623 -13.25 55.15 -3.02
CA ASP A 623 -12.50 54.81 -1.81
C ASP A 623 -12.05 53.37 -1.83
N LEU A 624 -12.92 52.46 -2.30
CA LEU A 624 -12.59 51.06 -2.52
C LEU A 624 -11.52 50.87 -3.62
N ALA A 625 -11.63 51.62 -4.72
CA ALA A 625 -10.64 51.58 -5.79
C ALA A 625 -9.26 52.04 -5.31
N ALA A 626 -9.22 53.14 -4.55
CA ALA A 626 -7.99 53.63 -3.96
C ALA A 626 -7.38 52.67 -2.95
N TYR A 627 -8.21 52.00 -2.19
CA TYR A 627 -7.76 50.97 -1.22
C TYR A 627 -7.18 49.76 -1.93
N ALA A 628 -7.87 49.19 -2.93
CA ALA A 628 -7.42 48.02 -3.69
C ALA A 628 -6.09 48.25 -4.43
N SER A 629 -5.81 49.48 -4.86
CA SER A 629 -4.56 49.82 -5.53
C SER A 629 -3.41 50.13 -4.56
N ALA A 630 -3.66 50.24 -3.26
CA ALA A 630 -2.61 50.47 -2.28
C ALA A 630 -1.79 49.22 -2.01
N SER A 631 -0.46 49.35 -2.00
CA SER A 631 0.42 48.27 -1.58
C SER A 631 0.17 47.86 -0.12
N GLY A 632 0.12 46.55 0.16
CA GLY A 632 -0.06 46.03 1.52
C GLY A 632 -1.51 45.97 1.99
N HIS A 633 -2.49 45.90 1.09
CA HIS A 633 -3.85 45.58 1.43
C HIS A 633 -3.91 44.14 2.02
N ASP A 634 -4.75 43.94 3.03
CA ASP A 634 -4.87 42.69 3.75
C ASP A 634 -6.28 42.10 3.54
N PRO A 635 -6.42 41.06 2.65
CA PRO A 635 -7.74 40.49 2.33
C PRO A 635 -8.51 39.97 3.53
N LEU A 636 -7.83 39.63 4.64
CA LEU A 636 -8.46 39.20 5.90
C LEU A 636 -9.29 40.30 6.55
N ASN A 637 -8.94 41.54 6.32
CA ASN A 637 -9.46 42.69 7.02
C ASN A 637 -10.22 43.69 6.12
N GLU A 638 -10.58 43.25 4.90
CA GLU A 638 -11.43 44.04 4.02
C GLU A 638 -12.89 44.04 4.52
N PRO A 639 -13.61 45.19 4.42
CA PRO A 639 -15.04 45.20 4.69
C PRO A 639 -15.77 44.34 3.66
N ALA A 640 -16.56 43.37 4.12
CA ALA A 640 -17.28 42.51 3.20
C ALA A 640 -18.52 43.18 2.66
N ILE A 641 -18.87 42.88 1.42
CA ILE A 641 -20.22 43.09 0.92
C ILE A 641 -21.19 42.13 1.65
N ASP A 642 -22.48 42.39 1.53
CA ASP A 642 -23.49 41.43 1.98
C ASP A 642 -23.34 40.14 1.20
N GLN A 643 -22.83 39.05 1.84
CA GLN A 643 -22.57 37.77 1.20
C GLN A 643 -23.84 37.07 0.69
N THR A 644 -25.02 37.53 1.11
CA THR A 644 -26.31 37.03 0.56
C THR A 644 -26.55 37.51 -0.88
N LEU A 645 -25.75 38.43 -1.39
CA LEU A 645 -25.74 38.81 -2.80
C LEU A 645 -25.10 37.73 -3.69
N LEU A 646 -24.29 36.86 -3.13
CA LEU A 646 -23.60 35.79 -3.89
C LEU A 646 -24.57 34.67 -4.27
N GLY A 647 -24.31 34.02 -5.41
CA GLY A 647 -25.07 32.88 -5.91
C GLY A 647 -26.10 33.20 -6.97
N GLN A 648 -26.13 34.40 -7.48
CA GLN A 648 -27.05 34.84 -8.54
C GLN A 648 -26.44 35.93 -9.41
N GLU A 649 -27.13 36.28 -10.50
CA GLU A 649 -26.85 37.44 -11.36
C GLU A 649 -27.78 38.55 -11.01
N TYR A 650 -27.32 39.78 -11.30
CA TYR A 650 -28.12 41.01 -11.18
C TYR A 650 -28.14 41.76 -12.52
N GLN A 651 -29.22 42.46 -12.80
CA GLN A 651 -29.31 43.36 -13.94
C GLN A 651 -29.16 44.77 -13.44
N VAL A 652 -28.08 45.44 -13.85
CA VAL A 652 -27.90 46.89 -13.63
C VAL A 652 -28.50 47.62 -14.82
N VAL A 653 -29.64 48.25 -14.60
CA VAL A 653 -30.37 48.97 -15.65
C VAL A 653 -30.06 50.45 -15.52
N MET A 654 -29.49 51.03 -16.57
CA MET A 654 -29.05 52.45 -16.64
C MET A 654 -29.83 53.15 -17.76
N PRO A 655 -30.95 53.79 -17.44
CA PRO A 655 -31.68 54.60 -18.41
C PRO A 655 -30.83 55.81 -18.86
N TYR A 656 -30.80 56.02 -20.17
CA TYR A 656 -30.09 57.16 -20.75
C TYR A 656 -30.94 57.99 -21.69
N LYS A 657 -30.54 59.23 -21.92
CA LYS A 657 -31.13 60.13 -22.92
C LYS A 657 -30.07 60.63 -23.88
N VAL A 658 -30.38 60.61 -25.18
CA VAL A 658 -29.53 61.19 -26.22
C VAL A 658 -29.56 62.72 -26.11
N VAL A 659 -28.41 63.31 -25.83
CA VAL A 659 -28.26 64.78 -25.60
C VAL A 659 -27.54 65.49 -26.75
N LYS A 660 -26.90 64.72 -27.62
CA LYS A 660 -26.19 65.21 -28.80
C LYS A 660 -26.23 64.16 -29.89
N VAL A 661 -26.28 64.61 -31.15
CA VAL A 661 -26.15 63.74 -32.31
C VAL A 661 -25.13 64.35 -33.29
N THR A 662 -24.36 63.48 -33.96
CA THR A 662 -23.38 63.88 -34.97
C THR A 662 -23.49 62.85 -36.12
N ASP A 663 -23.61 63.32 -37.38
CA ASP A 663 -23.71 62.42 -38.53
C ASP A 663 -22.48 61.52 -38.65
N GLY A 664 -22.73 60.25 -38.85
CA GLY A 664 -21.69 59.20 -38.98
C GLY A 664 -20.98 58.84 -37.65
N TYR A 665 -21.38 59.37 -36.50
CA TYR A 665 -20.82 58.97 -35.24
C TYR A 665 -21.59 57.80 -34.63
N THR A 666 -20.87 56.76 -34.15
CA THR A 666 -21.41 55.62 -33.41
C THR A 666 -21.02 55.74 -31.95
N VAL A 667 -22.02 55.91 -31.09
CA VAL A 667 -21.83 55.85 -29.62
C VAL A 667 -21.54 54.41 -29.25
N ARG A 668 -20.43 54.21 -28.57
CA ARG A 668 -20.04 52.88 -28.09
C ARG A 668 -19.99 52.90 -26.58
N ASN A 669 -20.36 51.80 -25.96
CA ASN A 669 -20.38 51.72 -24.52
C ASN A 669 -20.00 50.33 -24.03
N LYS A 670 -19.02 50.24 -23.12
CA LYS A 670 -18.50 49.02 -22.58
C LYS A 670 -18.39 49.14 -21.06
N ALA A 671 -18.89 48.16 -20.35
CA ALA A 671 -18.81 48.13 -18.91
C ALA A 671 -17.76 47.13 -18.43
N VAL A 672 -17.30 47.33 -17.20
CA VAL A 672 -16.35 46.44 -16.53
C VAL A 672 -16.95 45.98 -15.21
N GLN A 673 -17.11 44.70 -15.03
CA GLN A 673 -17.37 44.12 -13.74
C GLN A 673 -16.08 44.01 -12.94
N VAL A 674 -16.13 44.40 -11.68
CA VAL A 674 -15.03 44.26 -10.71
C VAL A 674 -15.51 43.38 -9.56
N THR A 675 -14.72 42.35 -9.23
CA THR A 675 -14.94 41.49 -8.05
C THR A 675 -13.61 41.35 -7.34
N ASN A 676 -13.47 41.85 -6.12
CA ASN A 676 -12.20 42.02 -5.44
C ASN A 676 -11.19 42.73 -6.37
N ASP A 677 -10.08 42.07 -6.71
CA ASP A 677 -9.04 42.58 -7.62
C ASP A 677 -9.20 42.13 -9.07
N THR A 678 -10.20 41.27 -9.36
CA THR A 678 -10.44 40.73 -10.72
C THR A 678 -11.37 41.67 -11.52
N LYS A 679 -11.14 41.71 -12.82
CA LYS A 679 -11.93 42.49 -13.78
C LYS A 679 -12.39 41.65 -14.93
N ALA A 680 -13.62 41.87 -15.35
CA ALA A 680 -14.16 41.29 -16.57
C ALA A 680 -14.91 42.30 -17.39
N GLU A 681 -14.63 42.41 -18.67
CA GLU A 681 -15.26 43.36 -19.57
C GLU A 681 -16.51 42.75 -20.21
N THR A 682 -17.52 43.59 -20.45
CA THR A 682 -18.69 43.18 -21.26
C THR A 682 -18.37 43.22 -22.75
N ASN A 683 -19.29 42.70 -23.56
CA ASN A 683 -19.39 43.07 -24.98
C ASN A 683 -19.59 44.58 -25.09
N GLU A 684 -19.21 45.13 -26.22
CA GLU A 684 -19.38 46.55 -26.60
C GLU A 684 -20.74 46.76 -27.24
#